data_c8e04d7a473794be7090f95d5858c7cc
#
_entry.id   c8e04d7a473794be7090f95d5858c7cc
#
_cell.length_a   1.000
_cell.length_b   1.000
_cell.length_c   1.000
_cell.angle_alpha   90.00
_cell.angle_beta   90.00
_cell.angle_gamma   90.00
#
_symmetry.space_group_name_H-M   'P 1'
#
loop_
_entity.id
_entity.type
_entity.pdbx_description
1 polymer ?
#
loop_
_entity_poly.entity_id
_entity_poly.type
_entity_poly.pdbx_seq_one_letter_code
_entity_poly.pdbx_strand_id
1 'polypeptide(L)'
;MDHSRIKREYTEPAVPFTLKAPFHPMGDQPKAVKSLVSELRNGEWAQVLLGATGTGKTFTMAKVIEEVQRPTLIISPNKTLAAQTASEFKDFFPDNAVYYFVSYYDYYQPESYVPQTDTYIEKDSSRNEEIDRLRHSATMALFERRDVIIVASVSCIYGLGDPEDYSSMGLSLRPGEEIERDKILEKLVSMQYMRNDMNFTRDTFRVRGDTIDVFPASENNVAVRIEMFGDEIDSLTEFDVLTGETVAERNHIGIFPASHYVTSSDKLRRAVTSIEKELDGRLKELRDQDKLLEAQRLEQRTNYDLEMMQEVGYCSGIENYSRHMSDRKPGEPPFTLLDYFPEDFLIMIDESHVTVPQLRAMYNGDQSRKSTLVDYGFRLPSALDNRPLTFDEFTERINQIIYVSATPGPYEMGVQTNLAEQIIRPTGLLDPSIEVRPIEGQMDDLLGEIHKREEVHERVLITTLTKKMAEDLTDFLTEAGVKVRYLHSDVATIERAEIIRDLRAGVFDVLVGINLLREGLDMPEVSLVAILDADKEGFLRSETSMIQVIGRAARNEHGHVIMYADRITKSMKYAIDETNRRRTIQQAYNEEHHIIPHTVQKRVKDLIDLTKIEEKPAAYGGKNKEGELSDEEIYARMKDCEKLMKQAAKDLEFEAAARFRDQLAKLRQLWTDRYGSRAEEALKRQAAAKKRIYKPMKKRV
;
A
#
# COMPACT_ATOMS: atom_id res chain seq x y z
N MET A 1 -7.08 -6.31 29.25
CA MET A 1 -6.94 -4.85 29.29
C MET A 1 -8.24 -4.24 28.84
N ASP A 2 -8.67 -3.19 29.51
CA ASP A 2 -9.76 -2.37 29.02
C ASP A 2 -9.19 -1.57 27.84
N HIS A 3 -9.37 -2.08 26.63
CA HIS A 3 -9.06 -1.39 25.39
C HIS A 3 -10.17 -0.36 25.12
N SER A 4 -10.37 0.57 26.06
CA SER A 4 -11.22 1.72 25.81
C SER A 4 -10.55 2.51 24.68
N ARG A 5 -10.98 2.23 23.44
CA ARG A 5 -10.53 2.95 22.26
C ARG A 5 -10.82 4.43 22.45
N ILE A 6 -9.93 5.27 21.98
CA ILE A 6 -9.97 6.73 22.13
C ILE A 6 -11.35 7.25 21.74
N LYS A 7 -12.01 7.98 22.64
CA LYS A 7 -13.21 8.76 22.28
C LYS A 7 -12.80 9.79 21.25
N ARG A 8 -13.35 9.69 20.04
CA ARG A 8 -13.06 10.60 18.93
C ARG A 8 -14.14 11.65 18.81
N GLU A 9 -13.71 12.88 18.79
CA GLU A 9 -14.52 14.00 18.31
C GLU A 9 -14.09 14.26 16.86
N TYR A 10 -14.88 13.77 15.91
CA TYR A 10 -14.61 14.01 14.49
C TYR A 10 -14.76 15.50 14.20
N THR A 11 -13.75 16.10 13.59
CA THR A 11 -13.72 17.54 13.26
C THR A 11 -14.52 17.85 11.99
N GLU A 12 -14.66 16.85 11.11
CA GLU A 12 -15.41 16.98 9.85
C GLU A 12 -16.84 16.45 10.01
N PRO A 13 -17.82 17.07 9.32
CA PRO A 13 -19.19 16.54 9.28
C PRO A 13 -19.19 15.14 8.65
N ALA A 14 -20.04 14.25 9.17
CA ALA A 14 -20.17 12.89 8.67
C ALA A 14 -20.62 12.91 7.19
N VAL A 15 -19.73 12.50 6.29
CA VAL A 15 -20.00 12.31 4.87
C VAL A 15 -20.45 10.86 4.66
N PRO A 16 -21.62 10.59 4.07
CA PRO A 16 -22.03 9.22 3.81
C PRO A 16 -21.19 8.60 2.69
N PHE A 17 -20.93 7.31 2.79
CA PHE A 17 -20.40 6.55 1.66
C PHE A 17 -21.42 6.53 0.54
N THR A 18 -21.07 7.08 -0.61
CA THR A 18 -21.93 7.14 -1.80
C THR A 18 -21.21 6.50 -2.97
N LEU A 19 -21.68 5.33 -3.38
CA LEU A 19 -21.10 4.57 -4.48
C LEU A 19 -21.44 5.19 -5.83
N LYS A 20 -20.42 5.52 -6.60
CA LYS A 20 -20.54 6.01 -8.00
C LYS A 20 -19.99 4.95 -8.95
N ALA A 21 -20.87 4.20 -9.59
CA ALA A 21 -20.49 3.21 -10.59
C ALA A 21 -21.38 3.32 -11.84
N PRO A 22 -20.83 3.08 -13.05
CA PRO A 22 -21.60 3.13 -14.30
C PRO A 22 -22.52 1.90 -14.51
N PHE A 23 -22.52 0.97 -13.56
CA PHE A 23 -23.28 -0.29 -13.62
C PHE A 23 -24.03 -0.55 -12.31
N HIS A 24 -25.05 -1.40 -12.39
CA HIS A 24 -25.87 -1.83 -11.25
C HIS A 24 -25.54 -3.26 -10.85
N PRO A 25 -25.87 -3.68 -9.60
CA PRO A 25 -25.70 -5.07 -9.17
C PRO A 25 -26.47 -6.04 -10.08
N MET A 26 -25.79 -7.08 -10.55
CA MET A 26 -26.35 -8.10 -11.45
C MET A 26 -26.04 -9.52 -10.94
N GLY A 27 -26.74 -10.50 -11.49
CA GLY A 27 -26.54 -11.90 -11.14
C GLY A 27 -26.78 -12.18 -9.65
N ASP A 28 -25.80 -12.79 -8.99
CA ASP A 28 -25.84 -13.11 -7.54
C ASP A 28 -25.54 -11.91 -6.64
N GLN A 29 -25.01 -10.80 -7.17
CA GLN A 29 -24.57 -9.67 -6.37
C GLN A 29 -25.65 -9.09 -5.46
N PRO A 30 -26.91 -8.83 -5.91
CA PRO A 30 -27.97 -8.32 -5.04
C PRO A 30 -28.27 -9.24 -3.87
N LYS A 31 -28.28 -10.55 -4.12
CA LYS A 31 -28.55 -11.56 -3.09
C LYS A 31 -27.38 -11.64 -2.09
N ALA A 32 -26.14 -11.62 -2.59
CA ALA A 32 -24.94 -11.64 -1.75
C ALA A 32 -24.86 -10.39 -0.86
N VAL A 33 -25.05 -9.19 -1.42
CA VAL A 33 -25.08 -7.93 -0.64
C VAL A 33 -26.14 -7.98 0.44
N LYS A 34 -27.38 -8.35 0.08
CA LYS A 34 -28.48 -8.44 1.04
C LYS A 34 -28.20 -9.43 2.18
N SER A 35 -27.64 -10.60 1.86
CA SER A 35 -27.27 -11.60 2.86
C SER A 35 -26.20 -11.05 3.81
N LEU A 36 -25.08 -10.54 3.26
CA LEU A 36 -23.96 -10.01 4.05
C LEU A 36 -24.38 -8.85 4.95
N VAL A 37 -25.14 -7.88 4.42
CA VAL A 37 -25.62 -6.71 5.17
C VAL A 37 -26.60 -7.10 6.27
N SER A 38 -27.52 -8.04 6.00
CA SER A 38 -28.44 -8.54 7.01
C SER A 38 -27.71 -9.12 8.22
N GLU A 39 -26.73 -10.00 7.97
CA GLU A 39 -25.99 -10.65 9.03
C GLU A 39 -25.02 -9.70 9.76
N LEU A 40 -24.45 -8.68 9.07
CA LEU A 40 -23.72 -7.61 9.76
C LEU A 40 -24.63 -6.83 10.73
N ARG A 41 -25.88 -6.54 10.31
CA ARG A 41 -26.86 -5.85 11.18
C ARG A 41 -27.36 -6.73 12.33
N ASN A 42 -27.35 -8.04 12.15
CA ASN A 42 -27.67 -9.01 13.21
C ASN A 42 -26.53 -9.20 14.22
N GLY A 43 -25.33 -8.65 13.97
CA GLY A 43 -24.18 -8.76 14.84
C GLY A 43 -23.33 -10.01 14.62
N GLU A 44 -23.54 -10.74 13.52
CA GLU A 44 -22.73 -11.92 13.17
C GLU A 44 -21.27 -11.54 12.99
N TRP A 45 -20.37 -12.30 13.64
CA TRP A 45 -18.96 -11.95 13.72
C TRP A 45 -18.20 -12.20 12.42
N ALA A 46 -18.41 -13.36 11.76
CA ALA A 46 -17.60 -13.80 10.62
C ALA A 46 -18.47 -14.30 9.47
N GLN A 47 -18.24 -13.77 8.29
CA GLN A 47 -18.94 -14.16 7.07
C GLN A 47 -17.97 -14.48 5.95
N VAL A 48 -18.40 -15.29 4.97
CA VAL A 48 -17.62 -15.60 3.77
C VAL A 48 -18.39 -15.15 2.52
N LEU A 49 -17.73 -14.36 1.67
CA LEU A 49 -18.14 -14.13 0.29
C LEU A 49 -17.34 -15.07 -0.62
N LEU A 50 -17.94 -16.19 -1.01
CA LEU A 50 -17.39 -17.13 -1.97
C LEU A 50 -17.72 -16.61 -3.38
N GLY A 51 -16.80 -15.94 -4.03
CA GLY A 51 -17.02 -15.36 -5.35
C GLY A 51 -16.08 -15.90 -6.41
N ALA A 52 -16.59 -16.51 -7.47
CA ALA A 52 -15.77 -16.96 -8.59
C ALA A 52 -14.98 -15.78 -9.21
N THR A 53 -13.90 -16.10 -9.93
CA THR A 53 -13.10 -15.07 -10.61
C THR A 53 -13.95 -14.33 -11.66
N GLY A 54 -13.91 -12.99 -11.64
CA GLY A 54 -14.65 -12.16 -12.61
C GLY A 54 -16.12 -11.90 -12.27
N THR A 55 -16.62 -12.31 -11.10
CA THR A 55 -18.02 -12.05 -10.67
C THR A 55 -18.23 -10.65 -10.09
N GLY A 56 -17.18 -9.84 -9.94
CA GLY A 56 -17.27 -8.50 -9.38
C GLY A 56 -17.31 -8.44 -7.84
N LYS A 57 -16.51 -9.29 -7.17
CA LYS A 57 -16.37 -9.30 -5.70
C LYS A 57 -16.08 -7.90 -5.13
N THR A 58 -15.16 -7.15 -5.75
CA THR A 58 -14.80 -5.78 -5.33
C THR A 58 -16.02 -4.85 -5.31
N PHE A 59 -16.87 -4.96 -6.32
CA PHE A 59 -18.11 -4.18 -6.39
C PHE A 59 -19.12 -4.59 -5.30
N THR A 60 -19.23 -5.90 -5.02
CA THR A 60 -20.06 -6.41 -3.92
C THR A 60 -19.57 -5.88 -2.57
N MET A 61 -18.23 -5.88 -2.34
CA MET A 61 -17.63 -5.28 -1.13
C MET A 61 -17.99 -3.78 -1.03
N ALA A 62 -17.87 -3.03 -2.13
CA ALA A 62 -18.21 -1.61 -2.16
C ALA A 62 -19.70 -1.37 -1.84
N LYS A 63 -20.60 -2.20 -2.38
CA LYS A 63 -22.04 -2.14 -2.07
C LYS A 63 -22.33 -2.44 -0.60
N VAL A 64 -21.63 -3.40 0.00
CA VAL A 64 -21.79 -3.66 1.46
C VAL A 64 -21.34 -2.44 2.27
N ILE A 65 -20.23 -1.79 1.92
CA ILE A 65 -19.74 -0.58 2.62
C ILE A 65 -20.77 0.56 2.51
N GLU A 66 -21.31 0.80 1.31
CA GLU A 66 -22.36 1.80 1.09
C GLU A 66 -23.60 1.53 1.96
N GLU A 67 -24.01 0.27 2.13
CA GLU A 67 -25.20 -0.09 2.90
C GLU A 67 -25.00 -0.04 4.41
N VAL A 68 -23.78 -0.32 4.91
CA VAL A 68 -23.50 -0.37 6.35
C VAL A 68 -22.93 0.93 6.91
N GLN A 69 -22.40 1.82 6.06
CA GLN A 69 -21.91 3.16 6.44
C GLN A 69 -20.87 3.14 7.56
N ARG A 70 -19.88 2.25 7.48
CA ARG A 70 -18.87 2.04 8.54
C ARG A 70 -17.46 2.20 8.00
N PRO A 71 -16.52 2.78 8.77
CA PRO A 71 -15.10 2.76 8.44
C PRO A 71 -14.66 1.33 8.17
N THR A 72 -13.91 1.13 7.09
CA THR A 72 -13.58 -0.23 6.63
C THR A 72 -12.09 -0.38 6.37
N LEU A 73 -11.52 -1.48 6.89
CA LEU A 73 -10.18 -1.96 6.57
C LEU A 73 -10.27 -3.15 5.61
N ILE A 74 -9.65 -3.03 4.45
CA ILE A 74 -9.53 -4.11 3.46
C ILE A 74 -8.08 -4.61 3.49
N ILE A 75 -7.87 -5.90 3.75
CA ILE A 75 -6.54 -6.49 3.80
C ILE A 75 -6.32 -7.37 2.57
N SER A 76 -5.32 -7.04 1.77
CA SER A 76 -4.92 -7.78 0.57
C SER A 76 -3.58 -8.48 0.73
N PRO A 77 -3.32 -9.60 0.04
CA PRO A 77 -2.13 -10.46 0.28
C PRO A 77 -0.81 -9.83 -0.18
N ASN A 78 -0.84 -8.84 -1.05
CA ASN A 78 0.38 -8.18 -1.55
C ASN A 78 0.14 -6.73 -1.95
N LYS A 79 1.23 -5.95 -2.10
CA LYS A 79 1.19 -4.52 -2.44
C LYS A 79 0.46 -4.25 -3.77
N THR A 80 0.69 -5.09 -4.78
CA THR A 80 0.11 -4.89 -6.13
C THR A 80 -1.42 -5.02 -6.11
N LEU A 81 -1.94 -6.07 -5.48
CA LEU A 81 -3.39 -6.26 -5.36
C LEU A 81 -4.01 -5.18 -4.48
N ALA A 82 -3.34 -4.81 -3.37
CA ALA A 82 -3.80 -3.71 -2.53
C ALA A 82 -3.88 -2.38 -3.30
N ALA A 83 -2.89 -2.06 -4.15
CA ALA A 83 -2.90 -0.86 -4.99
C ALA A 83 -4.04 -0.91 -6.02
N GLN A 84 -4.24 -2.04 -6.69
CA GLN A 84 -5.35 -2.22 -7.63
C GLN A 84 -6.70 -2.04 -6.93
N THR A 85 -6.90 -2.69 -5.79
CA THR A 85 -8.14 -2.59 -5.00
C THR A 85 -8.36 -1.17 -4.52
N ALA A 86 -7.33 -0.47 -4.02
CA ALA A 86 -7.42 0.93 -3.62
C ALA A 86 -7.84 1.85 -4.79
N SER A 87 -7.27 1.63 -5.98
CA SER A 87 -7.67 2.37 -7.19
C SER A 87 -9.12 2.12 -7.58
N GLU A 88 -9.58 0.87 -7.56
CA GLU A 88 -10.99 0.52 -7.84
C GLU A 88 -11.94 1.16 -6.81
N PHE A 89 -11.58 1.16 -5.52
CA PHE A 89 -12.37 1.80 -4.48
C PHE A 89 -12.38 3.34 -4.57
N LYS A 90 -11.30 3.97 -5.02
CA LYS A 90 -11.28 5.42 -5.32
C LYS A 90 -12.22 5.76 -6.47
N ASP A 91 -12.25 4.93 -7.53
CA ASP A 91 -13.18 5.10 -8.63
C ASP A 91 -14.64 4.93 -8.14
N PHE A 92 -14.91 4.02 -7.20
CA PHE A 92 -16.24 3.78 -6.63
C PHE A 92 -16.68 4.85 -5.63
N PHE A 93 -15.75 5.41 -4.86
CA PHE A 93 -16.01 6.39 -3.80
C PHE A 93 -15.17 7.66 -3.99
N PRO A 94 -15.39 8.41 -5.10
CA PRO A 94 -14.56 9.57 -5.43
C PRO A 94 -14.67 10.73 -4.44
N ASP A 95 -15.75 10.79 -3.66
CA ASP A 95 -16.01 11.86 -2.68
C ASP A 95 -15.66 11.44 -1.23
N ASN A 96 -15.30 10.17 -1.02
CA ASN A 96 -14.97 9.63 0.29
C ASN A 96 -13.46 9.38 0.44
N ALA A 97 -13.01 9.19 1.67
CA ALA A 97 -11.61 9.00 2.01
C ALA A 97 -11.15 7.55 1.75
N VAL A 98 -10.49 7.29 0.63
CA VAL A 98 -9.93 6.00 0.29
C VAL A 98 -8.41 6.06 0.28
N TYR A 99 -7.77 5.29 1.16
CA TYR A 99 -6.32 5.32 1.36
C TYR A 99 -5.66 3.96 1.14
N TYR A 100 -4.35 4.02 0.86
CA TYR A 100 -3.49 2.87 0.65
C TYR A 100 -2.46 2.78 1.77
N PHE A 101 -2.38 1.61 2.45
CA PHE A 101 -1.51 1.42 3.60
C PHE A 101 -0.72 0.11 3.48
N VAL A 102 0.52 0.21 3.01
CA VAL A 102 1.41 -0.94 2.85
C VAL A 102 2.78 -0.66 3.47
N SER A 103 3.69 -1.63 3.45
CA SER A 103 5.07 -1.39 3.89
C SER A 103 5.74 -0.33 3.00
N TYR A 104 6.32 0.70 3.62
CA TYR A 104 7.00 1.81 2.94
C TYR A 104 8.42 1.47 2.46
N TYR A 105 8.87 0.23 2.65
CA TYR A 105 10.16 -0.20 2.13
C TYR A 105 10.02 -0.71 0.70
N ASP A 106 10.79 -0.14 -0.24
CA ASP A 106 10.96 -0.69 -1.60
C ASP A 106 11.88 -1.89 -1.56
N TYR A 107 12.95 -1.77 -0.78
CA TYR A 107 13.86 -2.85 -0.42
C TYR A 107 13.95 -2.96 1.09
N TYR A 108 13.90 -4.16 1.62
CA TYR A 108 14.01 -4.42 3.05
C TYR A 108 14.81 -5.69 3.33
N GLN A 109 16.01 -5.51 3.84
CA GLN A 109 16.81 -6.56 4.44
C GLN A 109 16.75 -6.39 5.96
N PRO A 110 16.05 -7.26 6.68
CA PRO A 110 15.98 -7.16 8.12
C PRO A 110 17.34 -7.43 8.76
N GLU A 111 17.62 -6.74 9.87
CA GLU A 111 18.74 -7.07 10.73
C GLU A 111 18.68 -8.54 11.14
N SER A 112 19.77 -9.26 10.97
CA SER A 112 19.85 -10.69 11.31
C SER A 112 21.25 -11.11 11.67
N TYR A 113 21.38 -12.24 12.38
CA TYR A 113 22.65 -12.83 12.71
C TYR A 113 22.64 -14.32 12.42
N VAL A 114 23.71 -14.79 11.78
CA VAL A 114 23.91 -16.21 11.42
C VAL A 114 25.01 -16.77 12.29
N PRO A 115 24.68 -17.48 13.40
CA PRO A 115 25.67 -17.95 14.37
C PRO A 115 26.72 -18.90 13.79
N GLN A 116 26.33 -19.72 12.78
CA GLN A 116 27.21 -20.72 12.17
C GLN A 116 28.40 -20.10 11.43
N THR A 117 28.24 -18.90 10.92
CA THR A 117 29.27 -18.18 10.15
C THR A 117 29.76 -16.92 10.85
N ASP A 118 29.27 -16.64 12.08
CA ASP A 118 29.50 -15.40 12.81
C ASP A 118 29.27 -14.15 11.94
N THR A 119 28.18 -14.20 11.15
CA THR A 119 27.87 -13.15 10.19
C THR A 119 26.70 -12.29 10.69
N TYR A 120 27.00 -11.04 11.01
CA TYR A 120 25.96 -10.03 11.30
C TYR A 120 25.59 -9.34 9.99
N ILE A 121 24.30 -9.31 9.73
CA ILE A 121 23.70 -8.62 8.60
C ILE A 121 22.98 -7.39 9.16
N GLU A 122 23.50 -6.22 8.85
CA GLU A 122 22.90 -4.96 9.26
C GLU A 122 21.56 -4.75 8.52
N LYS A 123 20.64 -4.03 9.19
CA LYS A 123 19.39 -3.62 8.55
C LYS A 123 19.73 -2.71 7.36
N ASP A 124 19.32 -3.11 6.18
CA ASP A 124 19.40 -2.31 4.96
C ASP A 124 17.99 -2.11 4.40
N SER A 125 17.63 -0.87 4.11
CA SER A 125 16.30 -0.56 3.63
C SER A 125 16.28 0.74 2.85
N SER A 126 15.60 0.74 1.71
CA SER A 126 15.23 1.95 0.99
C SER A 126 13.77 2.31 1.33
N ARG A 127 13.56 3.54 1.81
CA ARG A 127 12.25 4.06 2.18
C ARG A 127 11.62 4.72 0.97
N ASN A 128 10.37 4.37 0.68
CA ASN A 128 9.56 5.03 -0.31
C ASN A 128 8.80 6.18 0.34
N GLU A 129 9.18 7.41 0.04
CA GLU A 129 8.58 8.61 0.64
C GLU A 129 7.11 8.77 0.28
N GLU A 130 6.70 8.34 -0.92
CA GLU A 130 5.31 8.43 -1.34
C GLU A 130 4.42 7.45 -0.58
N ILE A 131 4.87 6.21 -0.39
CA ILE A 131 4.13 5.23 0.43
C ILE A 131 4.08 5.68 1.89
N ASP A 132 5.15 6.30 2.39
CA ASP A 132 5.19 6.84 3.74
C ASP A 132 4.18 7.97 3.94
N ARG A 133 4.11 8.90 2.99
CA ARG A 133 3.08 9.94 2.94
C ARG A 133 1.67 9.36 2.97
N LEU A 134 1.38 8.36 2.12
CA LEU A 134 0.07 7.71 2.07
C LEU A 134 -0.30 7.03 3.39
N ARG A 135 0.68 6.51 4.14
CA ARG A 135 0.46 5.94 5.48
C ARG A 135 0.08 7.03 6.49
N HIS A 136 0.75 8.19 6.46
CA HIS A 136 0.39 9.33 7.30
C HIS A 136 -1.01 9.87 6.94
N SER A 137 -1.34 10.01 5.66
CA SER A 137 -2.68 10.40 5.22
C SER A 137 -3.76 9.43 5.74
N ALA A 138 -3.50 8.12 5.67
CA ALA A 138 -4.44 7.12 6.15
C ALA A 138 -4.69 7.19 7.67
N THR A 139 -3.63 7.34 8.47
CA THR A 139 -3.76 7.43 9.93
C THR A 139 -4.39 8.73 10.38
N MET A 140 -4.05 9.85 9.75
CA MET A 140 -4.65 11.16 10.01
C MET A 140 -6.16 11.13 9.74
N ALA A 141 -6.57 10.62 8.58
CA ALA A 141 -7.97 10.55 8.19
C ALA A 141 -8.84 9.79 9.19
N LEU A 142 -8.31 8.76 9.85
CA LEU A 142 -9.03 8.01 10.88
C LEU A 142 -9.36 8.84 12.13
N PHE A 143 -8.65 9.94 12.39
CA PHE A 143 -8.95 10.87 13.48
C PHE A 143 -9.89 11.99 13.03
N GLU A 144 -9.85 12.40 11.78
CA GLU A 144 -10.61 13.54 11.27
C GLU A 144 -11.97 13.16 10.69
N ARG A 145 -12.05 11.98 10.05
CA ARG A 145 -13.22 11.56 9.26
C ARG A 145 -13.71 10.19 9.67
N ARG A 146 -15.00 9.95 9.41
CA ARG A 146 -15.62 8.65 9.63
C ARG A 146 -15.79 7.83 8.34
N ASP A 147 -15.84 8.49 7.19
CA ASP A 147 -16.04 7.88 5.87
C ASP A 147 -14.70 7.42 5.27
N VAL A 148 -13.97 6.57 6.01
CA VAL A 148 -12.61 6.12 5.67
C VAL A 148 -12.59 4.66 5.25
N ILE A 149 -12.03 4.39 4.08
CA ILE A 149 -11.69 3.05 3.59
C ILE A 149 -10.17 2.97 3.48
N ILE A 150 -9.55 2.03 4.17
CA ILE A 150 -8.10 1.78 4.04
C ILE A 150 -7.91 0.41 3.40
N VAL A 151 -7.19 0.39 2.27
CA VAL A 151 -6.73 -0.85 1.65
C VAL A 151 -5.29 -1.09 2.04
N ALA A 152 -5.05 -2.17 2.78
CA ALA A 152 -3.76 -2.48 3.36
C ALA A 152 -3.21 -3.84 2.91
N SER A 153 -1.90 -4.02 3.02
CA SER A 153 -1.29 -5.35 3.03
C SER A 153 -1.22 -5.87 4.48
N VAL A 154 -0.71 -7.09 4.66
CA VAL A 154 -0.49 -7.67 6.00
C VAL A 154 0.42 -6.82 6.91
N SER A 155 1.07 -5.78 6.37
CA SER A 155 1.83 -4.81 7.17
C SER A 155 0.98 -4.04 8.18
N CYS A 156 -0.35 -4.06 8.06
CA CYS A 156 -1.27 -3.42 9.01
C CYS A 156 -1.26 -4.04 10.42
N ILE A 157 -0.75 -5.27 10.58
CA ILE A 157 -0.60 -5.93 11.89
C ILE A 157 0.75 -5.70 12.55
N TYR A 158 1.67 -4.96 11.89
CA TYR A 158 2.96 -4.59 12.46
C TYR A 158 2.84 -3.37 13.37
N GLY A 159 3.76 -3.28 14.33
CA GLY A 159 3.84 -2.17 15.28
C GLY A 159 3.80 -0.81 14.59
N LEU A 160 2.93 0.05 15.09
CA LEU A 160 2.81 1.46 14.78
C LEU A 160 2.92 2.23 16.11
N GLY A 161 3.03 3.55 16.06
CA GLY A 161 3.05 4.35 17.27
C GLY A 161 1.74 4.23 18.07
N ASP A 162 1.77 4.68 19.32
CA ASP A 162 0.59 4.78 20.16
C ASP A 162 -0.41 5.78 19.54
N PRO A 163 -1.64 5.37 19.21
CA PRO A 163 -2.63 6.26 18.60
C PRO A 163 -3.04 7.42 19.53
N GLU A 164 -2.99 7.23 20.85
CA GLU A 164 -3.27 8.30 21.82
C GLU A 164 -2.17 9.37 21.79
N ASP A 165 -0.90 8.95 21.79
CA ASP A 165 0.22 9.86 21.64
C ASP A 165 0.17 10.60 20.31
N TYR A 166 -0.06 9.87 19.22
CA TYR A 166 -0.14 10.46 17.88
C TYR A 166 -1.26 11.52 17.77
N SER A 167 -2.44 11.26 18.32
CA SER A 167 -3.55 12.20 18.34
C SER A 167 -3.33 13.37 19.28
N SER A 168 -2.89 13.14 20.52
CA SER A 168 -2.71 14.19 21.54
C SER A 168 -1.54 15.12 21.24
N MET A 169 -0.54 14.64 20.51
CA MET A 169 0.56 15.47 20.05
C MET A 169 0.21 16.32 18.82
N GLY A 170 -0.92 16.09 18.17
CA GLY A 170 -1.40 16.94 17.09
C GLY A 170 -1.56 18.39 17.53
N LEU A 171 -1.38 19.32 16.57
CA LEU A 171 -1.57 20.76 16.74
C LEU A 171 -2.87 21.17 16.03
N SER A 172 -3.84 21.62 16.82
CA SER A 172 -5.14 22.10 16.33
C SER A 172 -5.18 23.61 16.44
N LEU A 173 -5.39 24.34 15.35
CA LEU A 173 -5.31 25.79 15.29
C LEU A 173 -6.59 26.38 14.68
N ARG A 174 -6.98 27.56 15.20
CA ARG A 174 -8.12 28.34 14.70
C ARG A 174 -7.75 29.84 14.59
N PRO A 175 -8.24 30.58 13.57
CA PRO A 175 -8.12 32.04 13.54
C PRO A 175 -8.75 32.66 14.79
N GLY A 176 -8.10 33.68 15.34
CA GLY A 176 -8.50 34.35 16.60
C GLY A 176 -8.05 33.61 17.87
N GLU A 177 -7.31 32.53 17.77
CA GLU A 177 -6.73 31.81 18.93
C GLU A 177 -5.48 32.52 19.42
N GLU A 178 -5.42 32.78 20.73
CA GLU A 178 -4.24 33.37 21.39
C GLU A 178 -3.24 32.25 21.75
N ILE A 179 -2.11 32.22 21.06
CA ILE A 179 -1.01 31.28 21.28
C ILE A 179 0.33 31.93 20.91
N GLU A 180 1.30 31.89 21.81
CA GLU A 180 2.65 32.40 21.52
C GLU A 180 3.26 31.64 20.33
N ARG A 181 3.84 32.39 19.38
CA ARG A 181 4.52 31.80 18.21
C ARG A 181 5.53 30.72 18.59
N ASP A 182 6.35 30.99 19.61
CA ASP A 182 7.42 30.07 20.02
C ASP A 182 6.86 28.75 20.56
N LYS A 183 5.66 28.73 21.17
CA LYS A 183 4.97 27.50 21.57
C LYS A 183 4.53 26.66 20.37
N ILE A 184 4.10 27.31 19.27
CA ILE A 184 3.81 26.59 18.02
C ILE A 184 5.09 25.94 17.50
N LEU A 185 6.22 26.66 17.49
CA LEU A 185 7.50 26.14 17.02
C LEU A 185 8.01 24.99 17.89
N GLU A 186 7.95 25.11 19.22
CA GLU A 186 8.29 24.04 20.15
C GLU A 186 7.43 22.79 19.92
N LYS A 187 6.12 23.00 19.70
CA LYS A 187 5.20 21.91 19.41
C LYS A 187 5.55 21.21 18.11
N LEU A 188 5.83 21.94 17.03
CA LEU A 188 6.25 21.38 15.74
C LEU A 188 7.54 20.54 15.88
N VAL A 189 8.54 21.02 16.61
CA VAL A 189 9.77 20.26 16.88
C VAL A 189 9.46 19.00 17.70
N SER A 190 8.60 19.08 18.72
CA SER A 190 8.17 17.90 19.49
C SER A 190 7.42 16.88 18.64
N MET A 191 6.76 17.30 17.57
CA MET A 191 6.08 16.49 16.58
C MET A 191 7.02 15.92 15.51
N GLN A 192 8.35 16.10 15.66
CA GLN A 192 9.39 15.63 14.74
C GLN A 192 9.45 16.38 13.39
N TYR A 193 8.89 17.60 13.31
CA TYR A 193 9.13 18.48 12.17
C TYR A 193 10.50 19.14 12.29
N MET A 194 11.22 19.24 11.17
CA MET A 194 12.51 19.91 11.12
C MET A 194 12.37 21.34 10.59
N ARG A 195 13.03 22.31 11.24
CA ARG A 195 13.10 23.66 10.69
C ARG A 195 14.04 23.71 9.50
N ASN A 196 13.54 24.14 8.34
CA ASN A 196 14.34 24.33 7.15
C ASN A 196 13.84 25.54 6.35
N ASP A 197 14.48 26.69 6.52
CA ASP A 197 14.07 27.93 5.88
C ASP A 197 14.52 28.00 4.39
N MET A 198 15.46 27.12 3.97
CA MET A 198 16.02 27.13 2.61
C MET A 198 15.43 26.04 1.70
N ASN A 199 15.29 24.84 2.20
CA ASN A 199 14.75 23.71 1.45
C ASN A 199 13.45 23.24 2.12
N PHE A 200 12.33 23.82 1.65
CA PHE A 200 11.01 23.53 2.19
C PHE A 200 10.44 22.27 1.53
N THR A 201 10.59 21.17 2.24
CA THR A 201 10.14 19.84 1.82
C THR A 201 9.15 19.28 2.84
N ARG A 202 8.54 18.15 2.54
CA ARG A 202 7.69 17.42 3.47
C ARG A 202 8.41 17.20 4.82
N ASP A 203 7.68 17.18 5.90
CA ASP A 203 8.17 17.04 7.28
C ASP A 203 9.03 18.23 7.77
N THR A 204 8.95 19.38 7.07
CA THR A 204 9.65 20.59 7.50
C THR A 204 8.69 21.75 7.77
N PHE A 205 9.19 22.70 8.55
CA PHE A 205 8.57 24.01 8.68
C PHE A 205 9.60 25.13 8.47
N ARG A 206 9.12 26.31 8.10
CA ARG A 206 9.95 27.50 7.97
C ARG A 206 9.27 28.70 8.61
N VAL A 207 10.05 29.68 9.02
CA VAL A 207 9.55 30.87 9.72
C VAL A 207 10.06 32.14 9.03
N ARG A 208 9.16 33.06 8.72
CA ARG A 208 9.48 34.34 8.09
C ARG A 208 8.69 35.45 8.77
N GLY A 209 9.31 36.14 9.76
CA GLY A 209 8.61 37.13 10.56
C GLY A 209 7.49 36.49 11.37
N ASP A 210 6.28 36.95 11.18
CA ASP A 210 5.08 36.47 11.87
C ASP A 210 4.34 35.35 11.09
N THR A 211 4.97 34.82 10.05
CA THR A 211 4.41 33.72 9.23
C THR A 211 5.18 32.43 9.48
N ILE A 212 4.45 31.36 9.76
CA ILE A 212 4.94 29.99 9.86
C ILE A 212 4.34 29.18 8.73
N ASP A 213 5.19 28.62 7.86
CA ASP A 213 4.76 27.67 6.83
C ASP A 213 5.15 26.25 7.29
N VAL A 214 4.18 25.32 7.30
CA VAL A 214 4.38 23.91 7.68
C VAL A 214 4.03 23.05 6.48
N PHE A 215 4.90 22.10 6.13
CA PHE A 215 4.61 21.12 5.11
C PHE A 215 4.29 19.76 5.76
N PRO A 216 2.99 19.40 5.91
CA PRO A 216 2.59 18.21 6.65
C PRO A 216 3.11 16.91 6.05
N ALA A 217 3.35 15.91 6.90
CA ALA A 217 3.80 14.57 6.52
C ALA A 217 2.81 13.83 5.59
N SER A 218 1.53 14.15 5.70
CA SER A 218 0.43 13.56 4.93
C SER A 218 0.24 14.15 3.53
N GLU A 219 0.82 15.33 3.28
CA GLU A 219 0.54 16.11 2.09
C GLU A 219 1.61 15.93 1.00
N ASN A 220 1.18 16.08 -0.28
CA ASN A 220 2.07 15.96 -1.44
C ASN A 220 2.59 17.31 -1.95
N ASN A 221 1.68 18.26 -2.15
CA ASN A 221 2.00 19.56 -2.74
C ASN A 221 1.43 20.73 -1.93
N VAL A 222 0.61 20.46 -0.91
CA VAL A 222 -0.09 21.49 -0.13
C VAL A 222 0.63 21.66 1.19
N ALA A 223 0.90 22.91 1.54
CA ALA A 223 1.43 23.31 2.84
C ALA A 223 0.46 24.25 3.56
N VAL A 224 0.59 24.29 4.87
CA VAL A 224 -0.19 25.16 5.75
C VAL A 224 0.60 26.42 6.04
N ARG A 225 -0.04 27.57 5.88
CA ARG A 225 0.47 28.87 6.31
C ARG A 225 -0.31 29.36 7.50
N ILE A 226 0.38 29.69 8.56
CA ILE A 226 -0.12 30.28 9.79
C ILE A 226 0.38 31.72 9.83
N GLU A 227 -0.50 32.68 9.69
CA GLU A 227 -0.18 34.10 9.81
C GLU A 227 -0.58 34.57 11.21
N MET A 228 0.35 35.26 11.89
CA MET A 228 0.15 35.72 13.26
C MET A 228 0.18 37.22 13.34
N PHE A 229 -0.62 37.79 14.24
CA PHE A 229 -0.56 39.17 14.65
C PHE A 229 -0.26 39.26 16.15
N GLY A 230 1.02 39.40 16.49
CA GLY A 230 1.49 39.22 17.87
C GLY A 230 1.35 37.76 18.30
N ASP A 231 0.59 37.51 19.36
CA ASP A 231 0.31 36.16 19.88
C ASP A 231 -1.07 35.62 19.45
N GLU A 232 -1.73 36.28 18.48
CA GLU A 232 -3.02 35.85 17.93
C GLU A 232 -2.83 35.29 16.52
N ILE A 233 -3.51 34.17 16.18
CA ILE A 233 -3.56 33.64 14.83
C ILE A 233 -4.52 34.49 13.99
N ASP A 234 -3.99 35.25 13.04
CA ASP A 234 -4.77 36.13 12.15
C ASP A 234 -5.47 35.32 11.05
N SER A 235 -4.72 34.43 10.36
CA SER A 235 -5.27 33.58 9.29
C SER A 235 -4.59 32.25 9.19
N LEU A 236 -5.34 31.27 8.64
CA LEU A 236 -4.87 29.92 8.30
C LEU A 236 -5.17 29.65 6.84
N THR A 237 -4.14 29.38 6.03
CA THR A 237 -4.29 29.12 4.61
C THR A 237 -3.54 27.86 4.18
N GLU A 238 -4.15 27.13 3.28
CA GLU A 238 -3.48 26.07 2.53
C GLU A 238 -2.98 26.65 1.21
N PHE A 239 -1.74 26.35 0.85
CA PHE A 239 -1.15 26.84 -0.39
C PHE A 239 -0.36 25.74 -1.11
N ASP A 240 -0.35 25.77 -2.43
CA ASP A 240 0.48 24.87 -3.23
C ASP A 240 1.96 25.27 -3.09
N VAL A 241 2.79 24.31 -2.68
CA VAL A 241 4.22 24.56 -2.37
C VAL A 241 5.01 24.97 -3.61
N LEU A 242 4.63 24.44 -4.79
CA LEU A 242 5.32 24.71 -6.04
C LEU A 242 4.96 26.09 -6.61
N THR A 243 3.67 26.39 -6.70
CA THR A 243 3.17 27.64 -7.27
C THR A 243 3.08 28.78 -6.25
N GLY A 244 2.85 28.47 -4.97
CA GLY A 244 2.59 29.41 -3.88
C GLY A 244 1.16 29.97 -3.90
N GLU A 245 0.29 29.45 -4.75
CA GLU A 245 -1.10 29.86 -4.83
C GLU A 245 -1.87 29.36 -3.62
N THR A 246 -2.76 30.18 -3.07
CA THR A 246 -3.66 29.78 -2.01
C THR A 246 -4.68 28.78 -2.55
N VAL A 247 -4.69 27.59 -1.98
CA VAL A 247 -5.65 26.53 -2.31
C VAL A 247 -6.97 26.75 -1.56
N ALA A 248 -6.88 27.04 -0.27
CA ALA A 248 -8.05 27.30 0.57
C ALA A 248 -7.70 28.16 1.79
N GLU A 249 -8.66 28.96 2.26
CA GLU A 249 -8.65 29.56 3.59
C GLU A 249 -9.39 28.62 4.55
N ARG A 250 -8.85 28.44 5.76
CA ARG A 250 -9.37 27.49 6.76
C ARG A 250 -9.76 28.18 8.06
N ASN A 251 -10.90 27.79 8.61
CA ASN A 251 -11.32 28.19 9.94
C ASN A 251 -10.79 27.26 11.05
N HIS A 252 -10.20 26.16 10.66
CA HIS A 252 -9.56 25.18 11.53
C HIS A 252 -8.56 24.35 10.71
N ILE A 253 -7.39 24.10 11.27
CA ILE A 253 -6.38 23.18 10.72
C ILE A 253 -5.87 22.28 11.83
N GLY A 254 -5.81 20.97 11.53
CA GLY A 254 -5.10 19.97 12.31
C GLY A 254 -3.77 19.62 11.66
N ILE A 255 -2.66 19.72 12.39
CA ILE A 255 -1.34 19.26 11.95
C ILE A 255 -0.97 18.07 12.81
N PHE A 256 -0.75 16.90 12.19
CA PHE A 256 -0.38 15.67 12.87
C PHE A 256 1.14 15.46 12.85
N PRO A 257 1.69 14.63 13.76
CA PRO A 257 3.13 14.38 13.83
C PRO A 257 3.74 13.87 12.53
N ALA A 258 5.00 14.27 12.27
CA ALA A 258 5.78 13.81 11.12
C ALA A 258 6.26 12.35 11.23
N SER A 259 6.08 11.70 12.38
CA SER A 259 6.39 10.30 12.63
C SER A 259 5.27 9.64 13.42
N HIS A 260 4.99 8.35 13.14
CA HIS A 260 4.08 7.56 13.97
C HIS A 260 4.66 7.22 15.35
N TYR A 261 5.99 7.24 15.50
CA TYR A 261 6.70 6.97 16.75
C TYR A 261 7.06 8.28 17.48
N VAL A 262 6.03 9.05 17.82
CA VAL A 262 6.18 10.25 18.66
C VAL A 262 5.80 9.94 20.09
N THR A 263 6.46 10.58 21.03
CA THR A 263 6.16 10.46 22.46
C THR A 263 6.50 11.74 23.20
N SER A 264 5.81 12.02 24.30
CA SER A 264 6.10 13.20 25.10
C SER A 264 7.47 13.11 25.78
N SER A 265 8.09 14.26 26.06
CA SER A 265 9.39 14.32 26.75
C SER A 265 9.39 13.59 28.09
N ASP A 266 8.24 13.57 28.79
CA ASP A 266 8.10 12.85 30.07
C ASP A 266 8.06 11.33 29.88
N LYS A 267 7.34 10.84 28.86
CA LYS A 267 7.35 9.43 28.50
C LYS A 267 8.74 9.00 28.03
N LEU A 268 9.42 9.82 27.23
CA LEU A 268 10.79 9.53 26.76
C LEU A 268 11.77 9.38 27.93
N ARG A 269 11.73 10.29 28.93
CA ARG A 269 12.58 10.17 30.13
C ARG A 269 12.31 8.89 30.90
N ARG A 270 11.02 8.50 31.05
CA ARG A 270 10.69 7.23 31.71
C ARG A 270 11.16 6.04 30.90
N ALA A 271 11.03 6.08 29.57
CA ALA A 271 11.51 5.03 28.68
C ALA A 271 13.02 4.84 28.80
N VAL A 272 13.83 5.94 28.80
CA VAL A 272 15.27 5.90 28.97
C VAL A 272 15.64 5.21 30.31
N THR A 273 15.05 5.63 31.43
CA THR A 273 15.28 5.00 32.73
C THR A 273 14.90 3.53 32.78
N SER A 274 13.81 3.16 32.06
CA SER A 274 13.35 1.77 31.98
C SER A 274 14.27 0.91 31.12
N ILE A 275 14.83 1.47 30.03
CA ILE A 275 15.81 0.80 29.15
C ILE A 275 17.12 0.58 29.89
N GLU A 276 17.64 1.60 30.65
CA GLU A 276 18.82 1.48 31.48
C GLU A 276 18.70 0.35 32.50
N LYS A 277 17.55 0.25 33.17
CA LYS A 277 17.26 -0.83 34.12
C LYS A 277 17.23 -2.21 33.47
N GLU A 278 16.64 -2.34 32.27
CA GLU A 278 16.65 -3.59 31.52
C GLU A 278 18.06 -3.97 31.08
N LEU A 279 18.84 -2.99 30.59
CA LEU A 279 20.23 -3.18 30.19
C LEU A 279 21.07 -3.72 31.38
N ASP A 280 21.01 -3.08 32.55
CA ASP A 280 21.76 -3.52 33.75
C ASP A 280 21.41 -4.96 34.12
N GLY A 281 20.12 -5.30 34.10
CA GLY A 281 19.66 -6.67 34.38
C GLY A 281 20.21 -7.67 33.37
N ARG A 282 20.13 -7.34 32.06
CA ARG A 282 20.58 -8.22 30.99
C ARG A 282 22.10 -8.37 30.95
N LEU A 283 22.87 -7.31 31.23
CA LEU A 283 24.33 -7.38 31.33
C LEU A 283 24.78 -8.30 32.45
N LYS A 284 24.09 -8.25 33.61
CA LYS A 284 24.36 -9.17 34.69
C LYS A 284 24.11 -10.63 34.28
N GLU A 285 22.95 -10.92 33.66
CA GLU A 285 22.64 -12.27 33.18
C GLU A 285 23.68 -12.79 32.18
N LEU A 286 24.10 -11.99 31.22
CA LEU A 286 25.09 -12.37 30.21
C LEU A 286 26.47 -12.62 30.84
N ARG A 287 26.88 -11.78 31.80
CA ARG A 287 28.17 -11.95 32.54
C ARG A 287 28.13 -13.20 33.45
N ASP A 288 27.02 -13.49 34.11
CA ASP A 288 26.82 -14.69 34.93
C ASP A 288 26.84 -15.99 34.06
N GLN A 289 26.51 -15.88 32.74
CA GLN A 289 26.61 -16.95 31.76
C GLN A 289 27.94 -17.02 31.02
N ASP A 290 28.93 -16.20 31.41
CA ASP A 290 30.25 -16.07 30.78
C ASP A 290 30.22 -15.60 29.31
N LYS A 291 29.13 -14.93 28.91
CA LYS A 291 28.93 -14.33 27.60
C LYS A 291 29.43 -12.87 27.55
N LEU A 292 30.76 -12.72 27.68
CA LEU A 292 31.37 -11.39 27.85
C LEU A 292 31.33 -10.56 26.56
N LEU A 293 31.45 -11.20 25.40
CA LEU A 293 31.41 -10.49 24.12
C LEU A 293 30.02 -9.95 23.83
N GLU A 294 28.99 -10.77 24.09
CA GLU A 294 27.58 -10.39 23.94
C GLU A 294 27.21 -9.24 24.89
N ALA A 295 27.73 -9.30 26.16
CA ALA A 295 27.52 -8.25 27.13
C ALA A 295 28.15 -6.93 26.65
N GLN A 296 29.40 -6.95 26.18
CA GLN A 296 30.09 -5.75 25.69
C GLN A 296 29.38 -5.14 24.49
N ARG A 297 28.98 -5.97 23.53
CA ARG A 297 28.27 -5.56 22.32
C ARG A 297 26.95 -4.85 22.66
N LEU A 298 26.17 -5.48 23.54
CA LEU A 298 24.88 -4.95 23.99
C LEU A 298 25.03 -3.62 24.71
N GLU A 299 26.01 -3.55 25.63
CA GLU A 299 26.32 -2.34 26.43
C GLU A 299 26.69 -1.16 25.54
N GLN A 300 27.60 -1.35 24.58
CA GLN A 300 28.02 -0.30 23.65
C GLN A 300 26.86 0.22 22.81
N ARG A 301 26.09 -0.70 22.21
CA ARG A 301 24.99 -0.34 21.33
C ARG A 301 23.88 0.39 22.08
N THR A 302 23.46 -0.16 23.21
CA THR A 302 22.33 0.42 23.96
C THR A 302 22.68 1.79 24.56
N ASN A 303 23.90 1.96 25.08
CA ASN A 303 24.33 3.27 25.58
C ASN A 303 24.38 4.32 24.49
N TYR A 304 24.87 3.98 23.29
CA TYR A 304 24.83 4.88 22.15
C TYR A 304 23.39 5.27 21.76
N ASP A 305 22.48 4.30 21.68
CA ASP A 305 21.07 4.53 21.37
C ASP A 305 20.40 5.43 22.45
N LEU A 306 20.73 5.24 23.73
CA LEU A 306 20.26 6.07 24.88
C LEU A 306 20.74 7.51 24.77
N GLU A 307 22.04 7.73 24.47
CA GLU A 307 22.60 9.06 24.26
C GLU A 307 21.88 9.80 23.13
N MET A 308 21.67 9.13 22.00
CA MET A 308 20.92 9.70 20.88
C MET A 308 19.46 10.04 21.24
N MET A 309 18.78 9.20 22.03
CA MET A 309 17.42 9.49 22.50
C MET A 309 17.38 10.70 23.44
N GLN A 310 18.38 10.87 24.31
CA GLN A 310 18.46 11.98 25.26
C GLN A 310 18.76 13.31 24.56
N GLU A 311 19.70 13.31 23.60
CA GLU A 311 20.18 14.53 22.93
C GLU A 311 19.27 14.97 21.77
N VAL A 312 18.77 14.03 20.99
CA VAL A 312 18.05 14.29 19.73
C VAL A 312 16.57 13.90 19.81
N GLY A 313 16.18 13.14 20.83
CA GLY A 313 14.82 12.60 20.97
C GLY A 313 14.55 11.36 20.09
N TYR A 314 15.55 10.86 19.36
CA TYR A 314 15.42 9.76 18.41
C TYR A 314 16.73 8.98 18.25
N CYS A 315 16.64 7.67 17.98
CA CYS A 315 17.79 6.85 17.57
C CYS A 315 17.45 5.93 16.39
N SER A 316 18.46 5.49 15.65
CA SER A 316 18.27 4.49 14.59
C SER A 316 17.79 3.16 15.18
N GLY A 317 16.63 2.66 14.72
CA GLY A 317 16.02 1.46 15.26
C GLY A 317 15.23 1.68 16.56
N ILE A 318 14.74 2.89 16.81
CA ILE A 318 13.93 3.26 17.96
C ILE A 318 12.73 2.33 18.17
N GLU A 319 12.22 1.72 17.10
CA GLU A 319 11.16 0.74 17.14
C GLU A 319 11.49 -0.49 18.03
N ASN A 320 12.76 -0.83 18.21
CA ASN A 320 13.18 -1.92 19.11
C ASN A 320 12.96 -1.60 20.59
N TYR A 321 12.77 -0.33 20.92
CA TYR A 321 12.46 0.17 22.26
C TYR A 321 10.98 0.54 22.42
N SER A 322 10.14 0.22 21.44
CA SER A 322 8.71 0.60 21.38
C SER A 322 7.90 0.19 22.62
N ARG A 323 8.26 -0.93 23.26
CA ARG A 323 7.65 -1.37 24.52
C ARG A 323 7.83 -0.32 25.64
N HIS A 324 9.05 0.20 25.80
CA HIS A 324 9.36 1.22 26.80
C HIS A 324 8.75 2.58 26.46
N MET A 325 8.72 2.92 25.17
CA MET A 325 8.12 4.17 24.68
C MET A 325 6.62 4.26 24.93
N SER A 326 5.91 3.13 24.90
CA SER A 326 4.47 3.03 25.12
C SER A 326 4.07 2.50 26.49
N ASP A 327 4.99 2.45 27.46
CA ASP A 327 4.78 1.95 28.84
C ASP A 327 4.12 0.55 28.89
N ARG A 328 4.31 -0.30 27.87
CA ARG A 328 3.77 -1.66 27.80
C ARG A 328 4.54 -2.63 28.68
N LYS A 329 3.83 -3.62 29.22
CA LYS A 329 4.46 -4.73 29.94
C LYS A 329 5.12 -5.73 28.98
N PRO A 330 6.11 -6.51 29.44
CA PRO A 330 6.69 -7.58 28.62
C PRO A 330 5.61 -8.53 28.08
N GLY A 331 5.68 -8.82 26.77
CA GLY A 331 4.73 -9.69 26.06
C GLY A 331 3.43 -9.02 25.63
N GLU A 332 3.12 -7.80 26.06
CA GLU A 332 1.94 -7.08 25.57
C GLU A 332 2.05 -6.75 24.08
N PRO A 333 0.94 -6.90 23.31
CA PRO A 333 0.93 -6.62 21.90
C PRO A 333 1.24 -5.15 21.58
N PRO A 334 1.92 -4.86 20.46
CA PRO A 334 2.11 -3.49 20.00
C PRO A 334 0.81 -2.86 19.53
N PHE A 335 0.76 -1.53 19.53
CA PHE A 335 -0.25 -0.80 18.79
C PHE A 335 -0.01 -0.95 17.29
N THR A 336 -1.08 -1.11 16.53
CA THR A 336 -1.07 -1.34 15.08
C THR A 336 -2.08 -0.45 14.39
N LEU A 337 -2.19 -0.53 13.05
CA LEU A 337 -3.22 0.23 12.33
C LEU A 337 -4.65 -0.08 12.84
N LEU A 338 -4.90 -1.30 13.31
CA LEU A 338 -6.21 -1.69 13.84
C LEU A 338 -6.62 -0.86 15.06
N ASP A 339 -5.65 -0.44 15.86
CA ASP A 339 -5.88 0.37 17.07
C ASP A 339 -6.21 1.84 16.72
N TYR A 340 -5.94 2.27 15.48
CA TYR A 340 -6.32 3.58 14.94
C TYR A 340 -7.75 3.63 14.41
N PHE A 341 -8.42 2.49 14.22
CA PHE A 341 -9.82 2.45 13.80
C PHE A 341 -10.79 2.66 14.97
N PRO A 342 -12.02 3.16 14.72
CA PRO A 342 -13.08 3.18 15.73
C PRO A 342 -13.56 1.75 16.02
N GLU A 343 -14.27 1.55 17.15
CA GLU A 343 -14.69 0.21 17.61
C GLU A 343 -15.59 -0.54 16.63
N ASP A 344 -16.41 0.18 15.89
CA ASP A 344 -17.42 -0.37 14.99
C ASP A 344 -16.93 -0.59 13.56
N PHE A 345 -15.63 -0.52 13.30
CA PHE A 345 -15.10 -0.71 11.97
C PHE A 345 -15.33 -2.13 11.42
N LEU A 346 -15.38 -2.22 10.09
CA LEU A 346 -15.53 -3.48 9.38
C LEU A 346 -14.18 -3.92 8.80
N ILE A 347 -13.86 -5.21 8.91
CA ILE A 347 -12.71 -5.80 8.21
C ILE A 347 -13.19 -6.64 7.03
N MET A 348 -12.55 -6.46 5.87
CA MET A 348 -12.70 -7.36 4.72
C MET A 348 -11.34 -7.94 4.37
N ILE A 349 -11.22 -9.26 4.31
CA ILE A 349 -9.97 -9.92 3.91
C ILE A 349 -10.10 -10.41 2.48
N ASP A 350 -9.44 -9.70 1.57
CA ASP A 350 -9.40 -10.07 0.16
C ASP A 350 -8.43 -11.23 -0.09
N GLU A 351 -8.79 -12.13 -1.00
CA GLU A 351 -8.10 -13.40 -1.29
C GLU A 351 -7.70 -14.12 0.02
N SER A 352 -8.69 -14.33 0.89
CA SER A 352 -8.51 -14.79 2.27
C SER A 352 -7.73 -16.10 2.38
N HIS A 353 -7.86 -17.00 1.38
CA HIS A 353 -7.12 -18.27 1.31
C HIS A 353 -5.59 -18.09 1.30
N VAL A 354 -5.07 -16.91 0.95
CA VAL A 354 -3.65 -16.53 1.02
C VAL A 354 -3.39 -15.59 2.18
N THR A 355 -4.26 -14.59 2.37
CA THR A 355 -4.05 -13.53 3.36
C THR A 355 -4.11 -14.05 4.80
N VAL A 356 -5.03 -14.96 5.12
CA VAL A 356 -5.15 -15.55 6.47
C VAL A 356 -3.92 -16.38 6.86
N PRO A 357 -3.39 -17.30 6.01
CA PRO A 357 -2.12 -17.96 6.29
C PRO A 357 -0.95 -17.01 6.48
N GLN A 358 -0.87 -15.91 5.73
CA GLN A 358 0.16 -14.89 5.91
C GLN A 358 0.07 -14.21 7.28
N LEU A 359 -1.14 -13.77 7.68
CA LEU A 359 -1.38 -13.17 9.00
C LEU A 359 -0.91 -14.09 10.13
N ARG A 360 -1.14 -15.42 10.00
CA ARG A 360 -0.69 -16.43 10.96
C ARG A 360 0.82 -16.62 11.01
N ALA A 361 1.49 -16.54 9.87
CA ALA A 361 2.92 -16.86 9.75
C ALA A 361 3.83 -15.70 10.20
N MET A 362 3.38 -14.45 10.13
CA MET A 362 4.22 -13.25 10.33
C MET A 362 4.89 -13.23 11.71
N TYR A 363 4.16 -13.54 12.77
CA TYR A 363 4.69 -13.53 14.13
C TYR A 363 5.88 -14.49 14.32
N ASN A 364 5.72 -15.73 13.90
CA ASN A 364 6.74 -16.77 14.12
C ASN A 364 8.06 -16.46 13.38
N GLY A 365 7.97 -15.93 12.15
CA GLY A 365 9.14 -15.53 11.38
C GLY A 365 9.93 -14.39 12.03
N ASP A 366 9.24 -13.38 12.55
CA ASP A 366 9.85 -12.24 13.24
C ASP A 366 10.50 -12.68 14.57
N GLN A 367 9.81 -13.47 15.38
CA GLN A 367 10.30 -13.97 16.66
C GLN A 367 11.57 -14.82 16.52
N SER A 368 11.61 -15.75 15.58
CA SER A 368 12.79 -16.61 15.33
C SER A 368 14.04 -15.78 15.02
N ARG A 369 13.91 -14.77 14.17
CA ARG A 369 15.00 -13.86 13.80
C ARG A 369 15.46 -13.02 14.99
N LYS A 370 14.55 -12.40 15.71
CA LYS A 370 14.86 -11.49 16.83
C LYS A 370 15.40 -12.23 18.07
N SER A 371 14.93 -13.46 18.34
CA SER A 371 15.49 -14.27 19.42
C SER A 371 16.99 -14.45 19.25
N THR A 372 17.45 -14.76 18.03
CA THR A 372 18.88 -14.87 17.74
C THR A 372 19.63 -13.55 18.01
N LEU A 373 19.08 -12.40 17.63
CA LEU A 373 19.70 -11.10 17.91
C LEU A 373 19.81 -10.82 19.42
N VAL A 374 18.80 -11.18 20.19
CA VAL A 374 18.78 -11.04 21.66
C VAL A 374 19.76 -11.97 22.34
N ASP A 375 19.80 -13.25 21.91
CA ASP A 375 20.66 -14.27 22.50
C ASP A 375 22.16 -13.99 22.32
N TYR A 376 22.52 -13.31 21.22
CA TYR A 376 23.88 -12.94 20.86
C TYR A 376 24.23 -11.45 21.16
N GLY A 377 23.42 -10.77 21.96
CA GLY A 377 23.72 -9.43 22.49
C GLY A 377 23.64 -8.29 21.48
N PHE A 378 22.93 -8.45 20.36
CA PHE A 378 22.70 -7.36 19.40
C PHE A 378 21.52 -6.47 19.80
N ARG A 379 20.53 -7.02 20.53
CA ARG A 379 19.34 -6.30 20.99
C ARG A 379 18.96 -6.71 22.42
N LEU A 380 18.28 -5.79 23.12
CA LEU A 380 17.66 -6.07 24.40
C LEU A 380 16.47 -7.05 24.24
N PRO A 381 16.09 -7.80 25.30
CA PRO A 381 14.91 -8.64 25.30
C PRO A 381 13.62 -7.92 24.88
N SER A 382 13.47 -6.64 25.22
CA SER A 382 12.33 -5.80 24.83
C SER A 382 12.14 -5.66 23.30
N ALA A 383 13.18 -5.88 22.51
CA ALA A 383 13.06 -5.90 21.05
C ALA A 383 12.14 -7.00 20.53
N LEU A 384 11.93 -8.07 21.31
CA LEU A 384 10.97 -9.15 20.99
C LEU A 384 9.52 -8.65 21.01
N ASP A 385 9.23 -7.57 21.74
CA ASP A 385 7.90 -6.99 21.85
C ASP A 385 7.60 -5.95 20.74
N ASN A 386 8.59 -5.61 19.91
CA ASN A 386 8.40 -4.94 18.64
C ASN A 386 8.13 -6.00 17.55
N ARG A 387 6.92 -6.45 17.41
CA ARG A 387 6.52 -7.61 16.63
C ARG A 387 5.18 -7.40 15.94
N PRO A 388 4.86 -8.16 14.90
CA PRO A 388 3.48 -8.21 14.44
C PRO A 388 2.57 -8.83 15.52
N LEU A 389 1.27 -8.57 15.41
CA LEU A 389 0.28 -9.26 16.23
C LEU A 389 0.35 -10.78 16.00
N THR A 390 0.11 -11.55 17.06
CA THR A 390 -0.27 -12.95 16.88
C THR A 390 -1.65 -13.02 16.20
N PHE A 391 -2.01 -14.17 15.65
CA PHE A 391 -3.31 -14.31 15.00
C PHE A 391 -4.47 -14.19 15.99
N ASP A 392 -4.30 -14.63 17.23
CA ASP A 392 -5.28 -14.48 18.30
C ASP A 392 -5.46 -13.03 18.69
N GLU A 393 -4.36 -12.28 18.88
CA GLU A 393 -4.39 -10.83 19.15
C GLU A 393 -5.02 -10.02 18.00
N PHE A 394 -4.80 -10.46 16.76
CA PHE A 394 -5.48 -9.88 15.60
C PHE A 394 -6.99 -10.14 15.68
N THR A 395 -7.38 -11.38 15.97
CA THR A 395 -8.79 -11.79 16.06
C THR A 395 -9.54 -11.05 17.19
N GLU A 396 -8.89 -10.84 18.33
CA GLU A 396 -9.47 -10.09 19.48
C GLU A 396 -9.77 -8.62 19.15
N ARG A 397 -9.09 -8.03 18.15
CA ARG A 397 -9.32 -6.64 17.73
C ARG A 397 -10.42 -6.47 16.70
N ILE A 398 -10.96 -7.58 16.19
CA ILE A 398 -11.98 -7.57 15.13
C ILE A 398 -13.36 -7.42 15.75
N ASN A 399 -14.13 -6.44 15.27
CA ASN A 399 -15.54 -6.36 15.57
C ASN A 399 -16.34 -7.31 14.69
N GLN A 400 -16.30 -7.12 13.36
CA GLN A 400 -16.92 -8.00 12.36
C GLN A 400 -16.02 -8.13 11.13
N ILE A 401 -16.05 -9.31 10.50
CA ILE A 401 -15.16 -9.64 9.39
C ILE A 401 -15.92 -10.33 8.25
N ILE A 402 -15.53 -9.97 7.02
CA ILE A 402 -15.94 -10.68 5.79
C ILE A 402 -14.68 -11.22 5.11
N TYR A 403 -14.62 -12.53 4.96
CA TYR A 403 -13.59 -13.21 4.16
C TYR A 403 -14.05 -13.29 2.72
N VAL A 404 -13.21 -12.80 1.80
CA VAL A 404 -13.54 -12.74 0.37
C VAL A 404 -12.56 -13.62 -0.40
N SER A 405 -13.07 -14.64 -1.09
CA SER A 405 -12.23 -15.55 -1.90
C SER A 405 -13.03 -16.31 -2.94
N ALA A 406 -12.36 -16.75 -4.00
CA ALA A 406 -12.91 -17.76 -4.92
C ALA A 406 -12.74 -19.19 -4.38
N THR A 407 -11.83 -19.36 -3.42
CA THR A 407 -11.45 -20.66 -2.82
C THR A 407 -11.16 -20.46 -1.32
N PRO A 408 -12.15 -20.14 -0.48
CA PRO A 408 -11.95 -19.94 0.94
C PRO A 408 -11.23 -21.12 1.60
N GLY A 409 -10.34 -20.85 2.56
CA GLY A 409 -9.57 -21.87 3.26
C GLY A 409 -10.39 -22.57 4.36
N PRO A 410 -9.82 -23.64 4.95
CA PRO A 410 -10.50 -24.40 6.01
C PRO A 410 -10.82 -23.57 7.26
N TYR A 411 -10.00 -22.55 7.55
CA TYR A 411 -10.24 -21.69 8.70
C TYR A 411 -11.49 -20.82 8.50
N GLU A 412 -11.57 -20.10 7.38
CA GLU A 412 -12.70 -19.23 7.07
C GLU A 412 -14.00 -20.04 7.01
N MET A 413 -13.94 -21.21 6.39
CA MET A 413 -15.08 -22.13 6.32
C MET A 413 -15.47 -22.71 7.67
N GLY A 414 -14.54 -22.80 8.63
CA GLY A 414 -14.78 -23.29 9.97
C GLY A 414 -15.37 -22.26 10.93
N VAL A 415 -15.08 -20.96 10.73
CA VAL A 415 -15.53 -19.88 11.64
C VAL A 415 -16.72 -19.09 11.11
N GLN A 416 -17.06 -19.24 9.83
CA GLN A 416 -18.13 -18.47 9.20
C GLN A 416 -19.51 -18.85 9.75
N THR A 417 -20.35 -17.85 9.95
CA THR A 417 -21.76 -17.99 10.34
C THR A 417 -22.69 -17.79 9.15
N ASN A 418 -22.18 -17.17 8.06
CA ASN A 418 -22.92 -16.95 6.83
C ASN A 418 -22.00 -17.13 5.61
N LEU A 419 -22.48 -17.85 4.61
CA LEU A 419 -21.84 -18.07 3.33
C LEU A 419 -22.67 -17.45 2.21
N ALA A 420 -22.18 -16.34 1.64
CA ALA A 420 -22.74 -15.73 0.43
C ALA A 420 -22.00 -16.24 -0.79
N GLU A 421 -22.67 -16.98 -1.66
CA GLU A 421 -22.10 -17.51 -2.90
C GLU A 421 -22.39 -16.56 -4.07
N GLN A 422 -21.36 -16.27 -4.89
CA GLN A 422 -21.44 -15.39 -6.05
C GLN A 422 -20.73 -16.03 -7.24
N ILE A 423 -21.48 -16.72 -8.09
CA ILE A 423 -20.98 -17.49 -9.23
C ILE A 423 -21.20 -16.74 -10.53
N ILE A 424 -22.33 -16.07 -10.67
CA ILE A 424 -22.75 -15.42 -11.91
C ILE A 424 -21.86 -14.23 -12.25
N ARG A 425 -21.24 -14.26 -13.43
CA ARG A 425 -20.53 -13.12 -14.02
C ARG A 425 -21.50 -12.24 -14.79
N PRO A 426 -21.56 -10.94 -14.51
CA PRO A 426 -22.42 -10.01 -15.27
C PRO A 426 -22.14 -9.98 -16.76
N THR A 427 -20.92 -10.32 -17.19
CA THR A 427 -20.49 -10.38 -18.60
C THR A 427 -21.01 -11.61 -19.35
N GLY A 428 -21.62 -12.55 -18.66
CA GLY A 428 -22.04 -13.84 -19.21
C GLY A 428 -20.90 -14.83 -19.48
N LEU A 429 -19.64 -14.47 -19.20
CA LEU A 429 -18.49 -15.35 -19.47
C LEU A 429 -18.57 -16.65 -18.66
N LEU A 430 -18.43 -17.76 -19.36
CA LEU A 430 -18.41 -19.09 -18.76
C LEU A 430 -17.04 -19.37 -18.11
N ASP A 431 -17.01 -20.26 -17.13
CA ASP A 431 -15.75 -20.86 -16.73
C ASP A 431 -15.13 -21.62 -17.92
N PRO A 432 -13.78 -21.70 -18.03
CA PRO A 432 -13.14 -22.30 -19.18
C PRO A 432 -13.49 -23.80 -19.30
N SER A 433 -13.51 -24.31 -20.52
CA SER A 433 -13.57 -25.75 -20.74
C SER A 433 -12.25 -26.40 -20.32
N ILE A 434 -12.32 -27.59 -19.73
CA ILE A 434 -11.13 -28.32 -19.25
C ILE A 434 -11.01 -29.62 -20.04
N GLU A 435 -9.81 -29.87 -20.55
CA GLU A 435 -9.44 -31.10 -21.22
C GLU A 435 -8.24 -31.74 -20.54
N VAL A 436 -8.26 -33.04 -20.32
CA VAL A 436 -7.13 -33.82 -19.81
C VAL A 436 -6.50 -34.58 -20.97
N ARG A 437 -5.22 -34.35 -21.22
CA ARG A 437 -4.45 -34.98 -22.30
C ARG A 437 -3.27 -35.76 -21.73
N PRO A 438 -2.78 -36.85 -22.39
CA PRO A 438 -1.65 -37.62 -21.93
C PRO A 438 -0.36 -36.80 -21.90
N ILE A 439 0.59 -37.21 -21.05
CA ILE A 439 1.93 -36.60 -20.98
C ILE A 439 2.75 -36.96 -22.22
N GLU A 440 2.58 -38.16 -22.76
CA GLU A 440 3.26 -38.58 -24.00
C GLU A 440 2.85 -37.69 -25.16
N GLY A 441 3.82 -37.08 -25.84
CA GLY A 441 3.57 -36.15 -26.96
C GLY A 441 3.12 -34.74 -26.55
N GLN A 442 3.13 -34.41 -25.25
CA GLN A 442 2.62 -33.14 -24.74
C GLN A 442 3.31 -31.91 -25.34
N MET A 443 4.60 -31.99 -25.72
CA MET A 443 5.33 -30.84 -26.26
C MET A 443 4.87 -30.48 -27.68
N ASP A 444 4.67 -31.46 -28.55
CA ASP A 444 4.18 -31.25 -29.91
C ASP A 444 2.72 -30.78 -29.89
N ASP A 445 1.90 -31.36 -29.01
CA ASP A 445 0.52 -30.98 -28.83
C ASP A 445 0.40 -29.52 -28.31
N LEU A 446 1.18 -29.19 -27.28
CA LEU A 446 1.24 -27.84 -26.71
C LEU A 446 1.68 -26.80 -27.75
N LEU A 447 2.70 -27.10 -28.56
CA LEU A 447 3.18 -26.22 -29.61
C LEU A 447 2.08 -25.98 -30.67
N GLY A 448 1.35 -27.03 -31.05
CA GLY A 448 0.19 -26.91 -31.95
C GLY A 448 -0.91 -26.03 -31.36
N GLU A 449 -1.20 -26.12 -30.07
CA GLU A 449 -2.19 -25.28 -29.40
C GLU A 449 -1.72 -23.81 -29.26
N ILE A 450 -0.41 -23.57 -29.03
CA ILE A 450 0.17 -22.23 -29.01
C ILE A 450 -0.03 -21.55 -30.38
N HIS A 451 0.35 -22.21 -31.47
CA HIS A 451 0.21 -21.63 -32.81
C HIS A 451 -1.24 -21.26 -33.16
N LYS A 452 -2.23 -22.08 -32.75
CA LYS A 452 -3.65 -21.75 -32.94
C LYS A 452 -4.03 -20.45 -32.22
N ARG A 453 -3.41 -20.12 -31.06
CA ARG A 453 -3.69 -18.89 -30.31
C ARG A 453 -2.93 -17.69 -30.87
N GLU A 454 -1.71 -17.90 -31.38
CA GLU A 454 -0.94 -16.89 -32.10
C GLU A 454 -1.68 -16.37 -33.34
N GLU A 455 -2.31 -17.26 -34.11
CA GLU A 455 -3.09 -16.90 -35.31
C GLU A 455 -4.24 -15.93 -34.99
N VAL A 456 -4.85 -16.04 -33.82
CA VAL A 456 -5.97 -15.19 -33.38
C VAL A 456 -5.54 -14.10 -32.39
N HIS A 457 -4.23 -13.91 -32.20
CA HIS A 457 -3.64 -12.91 -31.30
C HIS A 457 -4.07 -13.03 -29.83
N GLU A 458 -4.35 -14.24 -29.37
CA GLU A 458 -4.62 -14.57 -27.97
C GLU A 458 -3.35 -15.01 -27.24
N ARG A 459 -3.39 -15.04 -25.91
CA ARG A 459 -2.22 -15.31 -25.06
C ARG A 459 -2.35 -16.65 -24.36
N VAL A 460 -1.18 -17.25 -24.07
CA VAL A 460 -1.08 -18.56 -23.44
C VAL A 460 -0.31 -18.46 -22.12
N LEU A 461 -0.83 -19.08 -21.07
CA LEU A 461 -0.14 -19.30 -19.81
C LEU A 461 0.22 -20.78 -19.66
N ILE A 462 1.47 -21.07 -19.26
CA ILE A 462 1.94 -22.44 -19.02
C ILE A 462 2.48 -22.53 -17.60
N THR A 463 1.98 -23.51 -16.82
CA THR A 463 2.45 -23.71 -15.46
C THR A 463 3.29 -24.97 -15.35
N THR A 464 4.48 -24.83 -14.74
CA THR A 464 5.44 -25.92 -14.47
C THR A 464 5.59 -26.14 -12.95
N LEU A 465 6.29 -27.19 -12.55
CA LEU A 465 6.53 -27.52 -11.13
C LEU A 465 7.84 -26.94 -10.57
N THR A 466 8.83 -26.72 -11.42
CA THR A 466 10.16 -26.28 -11.00
C THR A 466 10.69 -25.14 -11.88
N LYS A 467 11.63 -24.36 -11.33
CA LYS A 467 12.31 -23.28 -12.04
C LYS A 467 13.04 -23.80 -13.27
N LYS A 468 13.77 -24.90 -13.11
CA LYS A 468 14.49 -25.54 -14.21
C LYS A 468 13.56 -25.96 -15.34
N MET A 469 12.41 -26.58 -15.04
CA MET A 469 11.43 -26.93 -16.09
C MET A 469 10.89 -25.70 -16.81
N ALA A 470 10.69 -24.59 -16.10
CA ALA A 470 10.24 -23.35 -16.75
C ALA A 470 11.31 -22.77 -17.68
N GLU A 471 12.57 -22.81 -17.27
CA GLU A 471 13.72 -22.38 -18.08
C GLU A 471 13.89 -23.28 -19.32
N ASP A 472 13.99 -24.60 -19.12
CA ASP A 472 14.14 -25.59 -20.20
C ASP A 472 12.99 -25.48 -21.23
N LEU A 473 11.74 -25.31 -20.76
CA LEU A 473 10.58 -25.12 -21.64
C LEU A 473 10.64 -23.79 -22.39
N THR A 474 11.08 -22.73 -21.76
CA THR A 474 11.23 -21.42 -22.41
C THR A 474 12.26 -21.48 -23.53
N ASP A 475 13.39 -22.15 -23.30
CA ASP A 475 14.42 -22.33 -24.30
C ASP A 475 13.88 -23.17 -25.48
N PHE A 476 13.21 -24.30 -25.21
CA PHE A 476 12.58 -25.11 -26.23
C PHE A 476 11.58 -24.34 -27.11
N LEU A 477 10.69 -23.56 -26.49
CA LEU A 477 9.70 -22.76 -27.22
C LEU A 477 10.37 -21.63 -28.03
N THR A 478 11.43 -21.03 -27.49
CA THR A 478 12.23 -20.02 -28.19
C THR A 478 12.91 -20.62 -29.45
N GLU A 479 13.51 -21.81 -29.32
CA GLU A 479 14.09 -22.53 -30.46
C GLU A 479 13.05 -22.91 -31.52
N ALA A 480 11.80 -23.19 -31.10
CA ALA A 480 10.67 -23.41 -31.98
C ALA A 480 10.09 -22.13 -32.62
N GLY A 481 10.66 -20.95 -32.31
CA GLY A 481 10.24 -19.66 -32.89
C GLY A 481 9.09 -18.96 -32.18
N VAL A 482 8.62 -19.47 -31.04
CA VAL A 482 7.55 -18.87 -30.22
C VAL A 482 8.08 -17.66 -29.43
N LYS A 483 7.33 -16.57 -29.39
CA LYS A 483 7.64 -15.42 -28.52
C LYS A 483 7.20 -15.72 -27.11
N VAL A 484 8.14 -16.16 -26.29
CA VAL A 484 7.92 -16.64 -24.91
C VAL A 484 8.78 -15.90 -23.90
N ARG A 485 8.23 -15.69 -22.70
CA ARG A 485 8.98 -15.30 -21.50
C ARG A 485 8.66 -16.23 -20.34
N TYR A 486 9.56 -16.31 -19.35
CA TYR A 486 9.28 -17.02 -18.11
C TYR A 486 9.22 -16.07 -16.91
N LEU A 487 8.48 -16.47 -15.87
CA LEU A 487 8.29 -15.73 -14.64
C LEU A 487 8.52 -16.64 -13.44
N HIS A 488 9.43 -16.24 -12.54
CA HIS A 488 9.73 -16.97 -11.30
C HIS A 488 9.74 -16.03 -10.07
N SER A 489 9.97 -16.61 -8.88
CA SER A 489 9.91 -15.89 -7.60
C SER A 489 10.93 -14.76 -7.45
N ASP A 490 12.09 -14.89 -8.12
CA ASP A 490 13.24 -14.00 -7.96
C ASP A 490 13.13 -12.73 -8.84
N VAL A 491 12.13 -12.66 -9.72
CA VAL A 491 11.87 -11.48 -10.55
C VAL A 491 11.35 -10.34 -9.68
N ALA A 492 11.99 -9.18 -9.77
CA ALA A 492 11.61 -7.97 -9.03
C ALA A 492 10.16 -7.55 -9.33
N THR A 493 9.51 -6.89 -8.38
CA THR A 493 8.09 -6.51 -8.50
C THR A 493 7.82 -5.62 -9.71
N ILE A 494 8.73 -4.68 -10.01
CA ILE A 494 8.62 -3.77 -11.16
C ILE A 494 8.75 -4.55 -12.47
N GLU A 495 9.78 -5.38 -12.60
CA GLU A 495 10.01 -6.22 -13.78
C GLU A 495 8.85 -7.19 -14.03
N ARG A 496 8.26 -7.74 -12.96
CA ARG A 496 7.04 -8.56 -13.07
C ARG A 496 5.87 -7.78 -13.67
N ALA A 497 5.67 -6.54 -13.25
CA ALA A 497 4.62 -5.68 -13.79
C ALA A 497 4.85 -5.39 -15.29
N GLU A 498 6.09 -5.18 -15.69
CA GLU A 498 6.48 -4.99 -17.09
C GLU A 498 6.23 -6.26 -17.93
N ILE A 499 6.61 -7.44 -17.44
CA ILE A 499 6.36 -8.71 -18.13
C ILE A 499 4.85 -8.91 -18.37
N ILE A 500 4.01 -8.63 -17.38
CA ILE A 500 2.56 -8.78 -17.51
C ILE A 500 1.99 -7.75 -18.50
N ARG A 501 2.44 -6.50 -18.44
CA ARG A 501 2.06 -5.46 -19.39
C ARG A 501 2.42 -5.85 -20.82
N ASP A 502 3.66 -6.34 -21.00
CA ASP A 502 4.18 -6.74 -22.31
C ASP A 502 3.42 -7.96 -22.89
N LEU A 503 3.03 -8.94 -22.05
CA LEU A 503 2.14 -10.03 -22.46
C LEU A 503 0.80 -9.50 -22.94
N ARG A 504 0.17 -8.61 -22.18
CA ARG A 504 -1.11 -8.00 -22.54
C ARG A 504 -1.01 -7.15 -23.81
N ALA A 505 0.09 -6.42 -23.97
CA ALA A 505 0.36 -5.62 -25.16
C ALA A 505 0.72 -6.46 -26.41
N GLY A 506 0.98 -7.76 -26.24
CA GLY A 506 1.35 -8.64 -27.35
C GLY A 506 2.79 -8.53 -27.80
N VAL A 507 3.68 -8.06 -26.95
CA VAL A 507 5.11 -8.09 -27.21
C VAL A 507 5.63 -9.53 -27.31
N PHE A 508 5.02 -10.42 -26.53
CA PHE A 508 5.20 -11.86 -26.58
C PHE A 508 3.85 -12.57 -26.35
N ASP A 509 3.75 -13.85 -26.72
CA ASP A 509 2.48 -14.57 -26.80
C ASP A 509 2.30 -15.63 -25.71
N VAL A 510 3.41 -16.13 -25.13
CA VAL A 510 3.42 -17.19 -24.15
C VAL A 510 4.17 -16.78 -22.89
N LEU A 511 3.55 -16.99 -21.73
CA LEU A 511 4.18 -16.81 -20.42
C LEU A 511 4.28 -18.15 -19.71
N VAL A 512 5.51 -18.57 -19.38
CA VAL A 512 5.80 -19.79 -18.62
C VAL A 512 6.13 -19.42 -17.17
N GLY A 513 5.66 -20.21 -16.21
CA GLY A 513 6.05 -19.98 -14.82
C GLY A 513 5.62 -21.08 -13.87
N ILE A 514 6.24 -21.07 -12.67
CA ILE A 514 5.95 -22.04 -11.61
C ILE A 514 4.67 -21.67 -10.87
N ASN A 515 4.59 -20.43 -10.47
CA ASN A 515 3.48 -19.87 -9.71
C ASN A 515 3.00 -18.57 -10.37
N LEU A 516 2.35 -18.73 -11.53
CA LEU A 516 1.71 -17.62 -12.24
C LEU A 516 0.45 -17.11 -11.50
N LEU A 517 0.23 -17.64 -10.31
CA LEU A 517 -0.99 -17.56 -9.53
C LEU A 517 -1.01 -16.42 -8.53
N ARG A 518 0.02 -15.58 -8.51
CA ARG A 518 -0.09 -14.47 -7.57
C ARG A 518 -1.33 -13.66 -7.92
N GLU A 519 -2.16 -13.50 -6.92
CA GLU A 519 -3.47 -12.87 -6.94
C GLU A 519 -3.36 -11.46 -7.53
N GLY A 520 -4.44 -10.98 -8.14
CA GLY A 520 -4.51 -9.62 -8.69
C GLY A 520 -4.15 -9.46 -10.17
N LEU A 521 -3.88 -10.55 -10.91
CA LEU A 521 -3.63 -10.46 -12.35
C LEU A 521 -4.93 -10.55 -13.15
N ASP A 522 -5.26 -9.48 -13.86
CA ASP A 522 -6.37 -9.38 -14.78
C ASP A 522 -5.86 -9.40 -16.24
N MET A 523 -6.00 -10.55 -16.91
CA MET A 523 -5.48 -10.78 -18.27
C MET A 523 -6.57 -11.34 -19.17
N PRO A 524 -7.51 -10.51 -19.66
CA PRO A 524 -8.59 -10.97 -20.52
C PRO A 524 -8.10 -11.49 -21.87
N GLU A 525 -6.87 -11.20 -22.25
CA GLU A 525 -6.25 -11.66 -23.49
C GLU A 525 -5.83 -13.14 -23.45
N VAL A 526 -5.80 -13.75 -22.23
CA VAL A 526 -5.42 -15.17 -22.06
C VAL A 526 -6.61 -16.07 -22.34
N SER A 527 -6.50 -16.87 -23.40
CA SER A 527 -7.51 -17.87 -23.80
C SER A 527 -7.10 -19.30 -23.47
N LEU A 528 -5.79 -19.59 -23.37
CA LEU A 528 -5.30 -20.93 -23.04
C LEU A 528 -4.46 -20.94 -21.78
N VAL A 529 -4.77 -21.87 -20.89
CA VAL A 529 -3.93 -22.23 -19.75
C VAL A 529 -3.52 -23.68 -19.87
N ALA A 530 -2.22 -23.96 -19.97
CA ALA A 530 -1.66 -25.30 -19.97
C ALA A 530 -1.04 -25.64 -18.61
N ILE A 531 -1.45 -26.76 -18.02
CA ILE A 531 -0.94 -27.25 -16.74
C ILE A 531 -0.14 -28.51 -17.00
N LEU A 532 1.20 -28.41 -16.96
CA LEU A 532 2.08 -29.56 -17.13
C LEU A 532 2.16 -30.35 -15.83
N ASP A 533 2.37 -31.66 -15.91
CA ASP A 533 2.42 -32.56 -14.75
C ASP A 533 1.26 -32.33 -13.77
N ALA A 534 0.04 -32.25 -14.28
CA ALA A 534 -1.15 -31.97 -13.47
C ALA A 534 -1.45 -33.06 -12.45
N ASP A 535 -0.98 -34.30 -12.68
CA ASP A 535 -1.15 -35.46 -11.81
C ASP A 535 -0.08 -35.58 -10.69
N LYS A 536 0.87 -34.65 -10.59
CA LYS A 536 1.87 -34.62 -9.53
C LYS A 536 1.29 -33.86 -8.33
N GLU A 537 0.60 -34.59 -7.45
CA GLU A 537 0.02 -33.98 -6.25
C GLU A 537 1.05 -33.24 -5.40
N GLY A 538 0.67 -32.07 -4.88
CA GLY A 538 1.50 -31.21 -4.06
C GLY A 538 0.90 -29.82 -3.93
N PHE A 539 1.58 -28.90 -3.25
CA PHE A 539 1.09 -27.54 -3.00
C PHE A 539 0.69 -26.80 -4.29
N LEU A 540 1.50 -26.92 -5.36
CA LEU A 540 1.24 -26.27 -6.66
C LEU A 540 0.14 -26.97 -7.49
N ARG A 541 -0.31 -28.13 -7.09
CA ARG A 541 -1.35 -28.93 -7.75
C ARG A 541 -2.48 -29.31 -6.79
N SER A 542 -2.64 -28.53 -5.70
CA SER A 542 -3.78 -28.64 -4.79
C SER A 542 -5.09 -28.18 -5.47
N GLU A 543 -6.21 -28.56 -4.88
CA GLU A 543 -7.56 -28.13 -5.31
C GLU A 543 -7.63 -26.62 -5.51
N THR A 544 -7.20 -25.85 -4.50
CA THR A 544 -7.17 -24.38 -4.54
C THR A 544 -6.29 -23.85 -5.66
N SER A 545 -5.04 -24.36 -5.77
CA SER A 545 -4.11 -23.91 -6.80
C SER A 545 -4.65 -24.16 -8.21
N MET A 546 -5.25 -25.31 -8.46
CA MET A 546 -5.83 -25.65 -9.76
C MET A 546 -7.00 -24.71 -10.11
N ILE A 547 -7.95 -24.49 -9.21
CA ILE A 547 -9.08 -23.56 -9.45
C ILE A 547 -8.57 -22.15 -9.74
N GLN A 548 -7.55 -21.67 -9.05
CA GLN A 548 -6.94 -20.35 -9.27
C GLN A 548 -6.27 -20.26 -10.65
N VAL A 549 -5.55 -21.31 -11.07
CA VAL A 549 -4.94 -21.39 -12.41
C VAL A 549 -6.00 -21.40 -13.49
N ILE A 550 -7.00 -22.28 -13.38
CA ILE A 550 -8.13 -22.40 -14.30
C ILE A 550 -8.83 -21.05 -14.46
N GLY A 551 -9.04 -20.35 -13.34
CA GLY A 551 -9.69 -19.03 -13.32
C GLY A 551 -8.97 -17.93 -14.10
N ARG A 552 -7.70 -18.13 -14.51
CA ARG A 552 -6.98 -17.16 -15.37
C ARG A 552 -7.55 -17.09 -16.78
N ALA A 553 -8.07 -18.20 -17.32
CA ALA A 553 -8.74 -18.22 -18.63
C ALA A 553 -10.23 -17.86 -18.56
N ALA A 554 -10.81 -17.65 -17.38
CA ALA A 554 -12.24 -17.39 -17.18
C ALA A 554 -12.71 -15.99 -17.60
N ARG A 555 -11.82 -15.13 -18.09
CA ARG A 555 -12.09 -13.75 -18.55
C ARG A 555 -12.09 -13.61 -20.07
N ASN A 556 -11.81 -14.70 -20.76
CA ASN A 556 -11.85 -14.79 -22.21
C ASN A 556 -13.03 -15.69 -22.65
N GLU A 557 -13.74 -15.30 -23.69
CA GLU A 557 -14.87 -16.08 -24.23
C GLU A 557 -14.44 -17.41 -24.81
N HIS A 558 -13.19 -17.52 -25.28
CA HIS A 558 -12.56 -18.74 -25.77
C HIS A 558 -11.74 -19.48 -24.69
N GLY A 559 -12.02 -19.18 -23.41
CA GLY A 559 -11.26 -19.73 -22.28
C GLY A 559 -11.19 -21.26 -22.30
N HIS A 560 -9.97 -21.80 -22.36
CA HIS A 560 -9.70 -23.24 -22.42
C HIS A 560 -8.53 -23.59 -21.49
N VAL A 561 -8.61 -24.77 -20.87
CA VAL A 561 -7.55 -25.30 -20.00
C VAL A 561 -7.19 -26.70 -20.44
N ILE A 562 -5.91 -26.96 -20.64
CA ILE A 562 -5.37 -28.31 -20.91
C ILE A 562 -4.55 -28.74 -19.69
N MET A 563 -4.93 -29.90 -19.15
CA MET A 563 -4.18 -30.58 -18.08
C MET A 563 -3.44 -31.77 -18.66
N TYR A 564 -2.11 -31.72 -18.72
CA TYR A 564 -1.31 -32.87 -19.15
C TYR A 564 -1.09 -33.79 -17.95
N ALA A 565 -1.68 -34.99 -18.04
CA ALA A 565 -1.70 -35.95 -16.96
C ALA A 565 -1.99 -37.36 -17.50
N ASP A 566 -1.31 -38.39 -16.92
CA ASP A 566 -1.60 -39.80 -17.26
C ASP A 566 -2.71 -40.39 -16.37
N ARG A 567 -3.02 -39.73 -15.26
CA ARG A 567 -4.11 -40.11 -14.34
C ARG A 567 -4.82 -38.87 -13.77
N ILE A 568 -6.10 -39.01 -13.52
CA ILE A 568 -6.88 -37.96 -12.83
C ILE A 568 -6.73 -38.14 -11.33
N THR A 569 -6.12 -37.18 -10.65
CA THR A 569 -5.96 -37.15 -9.19
C THR A 569 -7.22 -36.65 -8.50
N LYS A 570 -7.27 -36.76 -7.17
CA LYS A 570 -8.38 -36.21 -6.37
C LYS A 570 -8.52 -34.70 -6.54
N SER A 571 -7.40 -33.98 -6.51
CA SER A 571 -7.38 -32.52 -6.67
C SER A 571 -7.80 -32.08 -8.06
N MET A 572 -7.36 -32.80 -9.11
CA MET A 572 -7.84 -32.57 -10.48
C MET A 572 -9.33 -32.75 -10.60
N LYS A 573 -9.85 -33.91 -10.09
CA LYS A 573 -11.26 -34.22 -10.14
C LYS A 573 -12.10 -33.13 -9.48
N TYR A 574 -11.73 -32.69 -8.28
CA TYR A 574 -12.43 -31.61 -7.58
C TYR A 574 -12.46 -30.32 -8.41
N ALA A 575 -11.30 -29.92 -8.95
CA ALA A 575 -11.20 -28.69 -9.74
C ALA A 575 -12.04 -28.77 -11.04
N ILE A 576 -12.05 -29.93 -11.72
CA ILE A 576 -12.86 -30.17 -12.93
C ILE A 576 -14.36 -30.13 -12.58
N ASP A 577 -14.77 -30.87 -11.55
CA ASP A 577 -16.18 -30.95 -11.14
C ASP A 577 -16.72 -29.58 -10.72
N GLU A 578 -15.96 -28.82 -9.93
CA GLU A 578 -16.37 -27.47 -9.50
C GLU A 578 -16.42 -26.48 -10.67
N THR A 579 -15.46 -26.50 -11.57
CA THR A 579 -15.46 -25.66 -12.76
C THR A 579 -16.66 -25.96 -13.66
N ASN A 580 -16.97 -27.23 -13.86
CA ASN A 580 -18.14 -27.65 -14.64
C ASN A 580 -19.45 -27.26 -13.96
N ARG A 581 -19.54 -27.37 -12.61
CA ARG A 581 -20.70 -26.89 -11.85
C ARG A 581 -20.95 -25.41 -12.10
N ARG A 582 -19.91 -24.59 -11.93
CA ARG A 582 -19.98 -23.13 -12.17
C ARG A 582 -20.36 -22.81 -13.61
N ARG A 583 -19.78 -23.52 -14.58
CA ARG A 583 -20.07 -23.36 -15.99
C ARG A 583 -21.53 -23.63 -16.32
N THR A 584 -22.10 -24.72 -15.77
CA THR A 584 -23.50 -25.09 -15.95
C THR A 584 -24.46 -24.04 -15.38
N ILE A 585 -24.17 -23.53 -14.17
CA ILE A 585 -24.96 -22.48 -13.53
C ILE A 585 -24.95 -21.19 -14.37
N GLN A 586 -23.78 -20.77 -14.82
CA GLN A 586 -23.65 -19.56 -15.65
C GLN A 586 -24.36 -19.72 -17.00
N GLN A 587 -24.26 -20.90 -17.63
CA GLN A 587 -24.90 -21.18 -18.90
C GLN A 587 -26.42 -21.11 -18.77
N ALA A 588 -27.00 -21.74 -17.75
CA ALA A 588 -28.44 -21.69 -17.47
C ALA A 588 -28.91 -20.25 -17.27
N TYR A 589 -28.14 -19.46 -16.50
CA TYR A 589 -28.47 -18.06 -16.30
C TYR A 589 -28.42 -17.23 -17.60
N ASN A 590 -27.39 -17.46 -18.45
CA ASN A 590 -27.29 -16.79 -19.74
C ASN A 590 -28.45 -17.10 -20.66
N GLU A 591 -28.89 -18.37 -20.70
CA GLU A 591 -30.04 -18.82 -21.51
C GLU A 591 -31.34 -18.16 -21.03
N GLU A 592 -31.58 -18.14 -19.69
CA GLU A 592 -32.76 -17.53 -19.09
C GLU A 592 -32.85 -16.03 -19.35
N HIS A 593 -31.71 -15.33 -19.30
CA HIS A 593 -31.63 -13.86 -19.43
C HIS A 593 -31.22 -13.39 -20.83
N HIS A 594 -31.05 -14.29 -21.78
CA HIS A 594 -30.62 -14.00 -23.16
C HIS A 594 -29.28 -13.21 -23.22
N ILE A 595 -28.32 -13.56 -22.37
CA ILE A 595 -27.00 -12.92 -22.30
C ILE A 595 -26.06 -13.63 -23.26
N ILE A 596 -25.41 -12.87 -24.14
CA ILE A 596 -24.33 -13.35 -25.01
C ILE A 596 -23.02 -13.06 -24.30
N PRO A 597 -22.19 -14.08 -23.97
CA PRO A 597 -20.89 -13.90 -23.39
C PRO A 597 -19.99 -12.99 -24.24
N HIS A 598 -19.28 -12.06 -23.62
CA HIS A 598 -18.31 -11.22 -24.30
C HIS A 598 -17.10 -10.90 -23.40
N THR A 599 -15.92 -10.90 -23.99
CA THR A 599 -14.67 -10.52 -23.32
C THR A 599 -14.63 -9.02 -23.09
N VAL A 600 -14.39 -8.58 -21.84
CA VAL A 600 -14.27 -7.16 -21.50
C VAL A 600 -12.87 -6.67 -21.81
N GLN A 601 -12.76 -5.74 -22.76
CA GLN A 601 -11.49 -5.06 -23.04
C GLN A 601 -11.24 -3.99 -21.98
N LYS A 602 -10.25 -4.21 -21.10
CA LYS A 602 -9.75 -3.20 -20.19
C LYS A 602 -8.48 -2.54 -20.74
N ARG A 603 -8.42 -1.22 -20.70
CA ARG A 603 -7.17 -0.52 -21.01
C ARG A 603 -6.05 -1.03 -20.12
N VAL A 604 -4.86 -1.24 -20.70
CA VAL A 604 -3.65 -1.55 -19.96
C VAL A 604 -3.28 -0.28 -19.19
N LYS A 605 -3.66 -0.19 -17.92
CA LYS A 605 -3.19 0.88 -17.02
C LYS A 605 -1.77 0.50 -16.57
N ASP A 606 -0.83 1.44 -16.61
CA ASP A 606 0.48 1.22 -16.02
C ASP A 606 0.32 1.03 -14.50
N LEU A 607 0.82 -0.09 -13.99
CA LEU A 607 0.86 -0.34 -12.54
C LEU A 607 1.73 0.70 -11.80
N ILE A 608 2.65 1.34 -12.52
CA ILE A 608 3.48 2.44 -12.03
C ILE A 608 2.64 3.72 -11.80
N ASP A 609 1.58 3.93 -12.57
CA ASP A 609 0.64 5.04 -12.33
C ASP A 609 -0.27 4.81 -11.11
N LEU A 610 -0.40 3.57 -10.63
CA LEU A 610 -1.15 3.26 -9.41
C LEU A 610 -0.42 3.71 -8.12
N THR A 611 0.90 3.88 -8.18
CA THR A 611 1.68 4.49 -7.09
C THR A 611 1.66 6.02 -7.16
N LYS A 612 1.30 6.60 -8.31
CA LYS A 612 1.01 8.03 -8.48
C LYS A 612 -0.49 8.29 -8.33
N ILE A 613 -1.05 7.91 -7.19
CA ILE A 613 -2.43 8.25 -6.85
C ILE A 613 -2.42 9.74 -6.47
N GLU A 614 -2.56 10.62 -7.44
CA GLU A 614 -2.81 12.04 -7.20
C GLU A 614 -4.16 12.18 -6.49
N GLU A 615 -4.15 12.60 -5.24
CA GLU A 615 -5.34 13.11 -4.58
C GLU A 615 -5.74 14.39 -5.31
N LYS A 616 -6.91 14.38 -5.95
CA LYS A 616 -7.57 15.64 -6.29
C LYS A 616 -7.99 16.24 -4.96
N PRO A 617 -7.59 17.47 -4.63
CA PRO A 617 -8.07 18.13 -3.43
C PRO A 617 -9.60 18.11 -3.47
N ALA A 618 -10.22 17.67 -2.38
CA ALA A 618 -11.67 17.69 -2.24
C ALA A 618 -12.12 19.15 -2.38
N ALA A 619 -12.88 19.43 -3.44
CA ALA A 619 -13.40 20.74 -3.71
C ALA A 619 -14.52 21.06 -2.70
N TYR A 620 -14.16 21.52 -1.51
CA TYR A 620 -15.10 22.15 -0.61
C TYR A 620 -15.36 23.59 -1.08
N GLY A 621 -16.62 23.88 -1.33
CA GLY A 621 -17.10 25.10 -1.95
C GLY A 621 -16.68 26.39 -1.22
N GLY A 622 -15.56 26.95 -1.63
CA GLY A 622 -15.15 28.32 -1.37
C GLY A 622 -14.99 29.02 -2.70
N LYS A 623 -15.61 30.19 -2.85
CA LYS A 623 -15.52 31.01 -4.05
C LYS A 623 -14.06 31.39 -4.32
N ASN A 624 -13.50 30.88 -5.42
CA ASN A 624 -12.18 31.28 -5.93
C ASN A 624 -12.07 32.80 -6.06
N LYS A 625 -11.09 33.38 -5.37
CA LYS A 625 -10.46 34.64 -5.78
C LYS A 625 -9.08 34.24 -6.34
N GLU A 626 -8.93 34.41 -7.65
CA GLU A 626 -7.71 34.21 -8.38
C GLU A 626 -6.64 35.22 -7.94
N GLY A 627 -5.59 34.72 -7.30
CA GLY A 627 -4.31 35.41 -7.17
C GLY A 627 -3.32 34.78 -8.13
N GLU A 628 -3.19 35.27 -9.36
CA GLU A 628 -2.24 34.76 -10.34
C GLU A 628 -0.80 35.12 -9.93
N LEU A 629 0.10 34.10 -9.90
CA LEU A 629 1.54 34.33 -9.82
C LEU A 629 2.00 35.33 -10.90
N SER A 630 2.89 36.23 -10.52
CA SER A 630 3.50 37.12 -11.50
C SER A 630 4.48 36.33 -12.41
N ASP A 631 4.65 36.81 -13.63
CA ASP A 631 5.60 36.23 -14.59
C ASP A 631 7.04 36.15 -14.04
N GLU A 632 7.40 37.10 -13.19
CA GLU A 632 8.71 37.16 -12.54
C GLU A 632 8.89 36.02 -11.53
N GLU A 633 7.84 35.66 -10.81
CA GLU A 633 7.84 34.59 -9.82
C GLU A 633 7.87 33.21 -10.48
N ILE A 634 7.08 32.96 -11.52
CA ILE A 634 7.14 31.71 -12.30
C ILE A 634 8.53 31.51 -12.87
N TYR A 635 9.09 32.56 -13.48
CA TYR A 635 10.44 32.50 -14.06
C TYR A 635 11.53 32.25 -13.02
N ALA A 636 11.42 32.88 -11.84
CA ALA A 636 12.36 32.68 -10.74
C ALA A 636 12.34 31.21 -10.27
N ARG A 637 11.15 30.66 -10.03
CA ARG A 637 10.97 29.27 -9.59
C ARG A 637 11.46 28.25 -10.62
N MET A 638 11.22 28.49 -11.91
CA MET A 638 11.77 27.64 -12.99
C MET A 638 13.30 27.59 -12.95
N LYS A 639 13.94 28.72 -12.67
CA LYS A 639 15.42 28.82 -12.56
C LYS A 639 15.96 28.11 -11.32
N ASP A 640 15.26 28.23 -10.21
CA ASP A 640 15.64 27.58 -8.97
C ASP A 640 15.47 26.04 -9.08
N CYS A 641 14.37 25.55 -9.63
CA CYS A 641 14.18 24.14 -9.93
C CYS A 641 15.25 23.59 -10.90
N GLU A 642 15.62 24.34 -11.95
CA GLU A 642 16.69 23.94 -12.89
C GLU A 642 18.06 23.86 -12.20
N LYS A 643 18.34 24.78 -11.27
CA LYS A 643 19.58 24.78 -10.49
C LYS A 643 19.64 23.61 -9.52
N LEU A 644 18.56 23.37 -8.77
CA LEU A 644 18.46 22.27 -7.81
C LEU A 644 18.51 20.90 -8.53
N MET A 645 17.86 20.76 -9.66
CA MET A 645 17.94 19.55 -10.49
C MET A 645 19.39 19.24 -10.91
N LYS A 646 20.12 20.27 -11.38
CA LYS A 646 21.52 20.10 -11.78
C LYS A 646 22.44 19.81 -10.60
N GLN A 647 22.15 20.36 -9.43
CA GLN A 647 22.92 20.09 -8.22
C GLN A 647 22.68 18.66 -7.75
N ALA A 648 21.41 18.22 -7.60
CA ALA A 648 21.06 16.86 -7.22
C ALA A 648 21.65 15.82 -8.19
N ALA A 649 21.64 16.11 -9.50
CA ALA A 649 22.29 15.23 -10.48
C ALA A 649 23.82 15.14 -10.32
N LYS A 650 24.49 16.21 -9.89
CA LYS A 650 25.93 16.19 -9.57
C LYS A 650 26.25 15.41 -8.31
N ASP A 651 25.35 15.50 -7.33
CA ASP A 651 25.49 14.83 -6.04
C ASP A 651 25.03 13.35 -6.10
N LEU A 652 24.69 12.87 -7.31
CA LEU A 652 24.19 11.51 -7.60
C LEU A 652 22.84 11.18 -6.92
N GLU A 653 22.10 12.18 -6.50
CA GLU A 653 20.75 12.07 -5.94
C GLU A 653 19.71 12.01 -7.06
N PHE A 654 19.65 10.91 -7.80
CA PHE A 654 18.84 10.79 -9.02
C PHE A 654 17.34 10.96 -8.79
N GLU A 655 16.81 10.56 -7.62
CA GLU A 655 15.39 10.76 -7.28
C GLU A 655 15.07 12.23 -7.01
N ALA A 656 15.94 12.94 -6.29
CA ALA A 656 15.79 14.37 -6.09
C ALA A 656 15.87 15.12 -7.43
N ALA A 657 16.81 14.74 -8.30
CA ALA A 657 16.93 15.30 -9.65
C ALA A 657 15.66 15.05 -10.49
N ALA A 658 15.06 13.87 -10.41
CA ALA A 658 13.81 13.53 -11.09
C ALA A 658 12.65 14.38 -10.58
N ARG A 659 12.50 14.55 -9.26
CA ARG A 659 11.48 15.45 -8.66
C ARG A 659 11.59 16.88 -9.17
N PHE A 660 12.78 17.46 -9.14
CA PHE A 660 13.00 18.82 -9.65
C PHE A 660 12.76 18.94 -11.16
N ARG A 661 13.04 17.90 -11.94
CA ARG A 661 12.70 17.83 -13.36
C ARG A 661 11.19 17.89 -13.57
N ASP A 662 10.43 17.12 -12.81
CA ASP A 662 8.98 17.03 -12.94
C ASP A 662 8.30 18.33 -12.48
N GLN A 663 8.81 18.97 -11.42
CA GLN A 663 8.41 20.32 -11.00
C GLN A 663 8.68 21.36 -12.08
N LEU A 664 9.87 21.33 -12.70
CA LEU A 664 10.23 22.22 -13.80
C LEU A 664 9.30 22.02 -15.02
N ALA A 665 8.90 20.77 -15.29
CA ALA A 665 7.95 20.45 -16.36
C ALA A 665 6.56 21.08 -16.09
N LYS A 666 6.04 20.97 -14.86
CA LYS A 666 4.77 21.60 -14.45
C LYS A 666 4.82 23.14 -14.59
N LEU A 667 5.89 23.77 -14.13
CA LEU A 667 6.05 25.23 -14.27
C LEU A 667 6.15 25.67 -15.74
N ARG A 668 6.80 24.87 -16.59
CA ARG A 668 6.87 25.10 -18.04
C ARG A 668 5.49 24.94 -18.69
N GLN A 669 4.70 23.98 -18.24
CA GLN A 669 3.32 23.80 -18.70
C GLN A 669 2.46 25.02 -18.36
N LEU A 670 2.47 25.49 -17.10
CA LEU A 670 1.78 26.72 -16.66
C LEU A 670 2.20 27.93 -17.50
N TRP A 671 3.50 28.06 -17.78
CA TRP A 671 4.02 29.12 -18.64
C TRP A 671 3.50 29.01 -20.08
N THR A 672 3.46 27.80 -20.63
CA THR A 672 2.94 27.53 -21.98
C THR A 672 1.43 27.78 -22.07
N ASP A 673 0.69 27.38 -21.04
CA ASP A 673 -0.77 27.62 -20.97
C ASP A 673 -1.10 29.12 -20.92
N ARG A 674 -0.24 29.92 -20.25
CA ARG A 674 -0.41 31.39 -20.17
C ARG A 674 -0.04 32.12 -21.47
N TYR A 675 0.96 31.67 -22.19
CA TYR A 675 1.52 32.38 -23.35
C TYR A 675 1.32 31.65 -24.69
N GLY A 676 0.88 30.42 -24.70
CA GLY A 676 0.65 29.62 -25.92
C GLY A 676 1.88 29.58 -26.83
N SER A 677 1.70 29.87 -28.11
CA SER A 677 2.79 29.90 -29.09
C SER A 677 3.87 30.98 -28.87
N ARG A 678 3.65 31.92 -27.93
CA ARG A 678 4.60 33.00 -27.57
C ARG A 678 5.42 32.70 -26.31
N ALA A 679 5.29 31.50 -25.74
CA ALA A 679 5.93 31.12 -24.48
C ALA A 679 7.47 31.26 -24.50
N GLU A 680 8.13 30.91 -25.59
CA GLU A 680 9.60 31.08 -25.74
C GLU A 680 10.03 32.56 -25.81
N GLU A 681 9.24 33.41 -26.47
CA GLU A 681 9.55 34.85 -26.53
C GLU A 681 9.37 35.52 -25.18
N ALA A 682 8.34 35.15 -24.42
CA ALA A 682 8.10 35.63 -23.06
C ALA A 682 9.24 35.26 -22.13
N LEU A 683 9.74 34.00 -22.16
CA LEU A 683 10.93 33.56 -21.41
C LEU A 683 12.19 34.37 -21.76
N LYS A 684 12.43 34.65 -23.03
CA LYS A 684 13.58 35.49 -23.47
C LYS A 684 13.46 36.92 -22.96
N ARG A 685 12.25 37.49 -22.91
CA ARG A 685 11.99 38.85 -22.38
C ARG A 685 12.28 38.94 -20.89
N GLN A 686 11.80 37.96 -20.09
CA GLN A 686 12.09 37.90 -18.66
C GLN A 686 13.56 37.72 -18.33
N ALA A 687 14.29 36.89 -19.11
CA ALA A 687 15.72 36.71 -18.99
C ALA A 687 16.50 38.03 -19.29
N ALA A 688 16.04 38.83 -20.25
CA ALA A 688 16.63 40.11 -20.60
C ALA A 688 16.34 41.21 -19.55
N ALA A 689 15.14 41.25 -18.95
CA ALA A 689 14.75 42.19 -17.90
C ALA A 689 15.65 42.04 -16.65
N LYS A 690 15.88 40.80 -16.17
CA LYS A 690 16.79 40.51 -15.03
C LYS A 690 18.24 40.93 -15.28
N LYS A 691 18.75 40.81 -16.52
CA LYS A 691 20.10 41.27 -16.87
C LYS A 691 20.27 42.79 -16.85
N ARG A 692 19.15 43.58 -16.99
CA ARG A 692 19.20 45.06 -16.94
C ARG A 692 19.26 45.54 -15.49
N ILE A 693 18.68 44.86 -14.55
CA ILE A 693 18.65 45.25 -13.11
C ILE A 693 20.03 45.01 -12.45
N TYR A 694 20.85 44.11 -12.97
CA TYR A 694 22.16 43.75 -12.41
C TYR A 694 23.36 44.35 -13.16
N LYS A 695 23.27 45.55 -13.81
CA LYS A 695 24.44 46.25 -14.24
C LYS A 695 24.97 47.12 -13.10
N PRO A 696 26.18 46.89 -12.55
CA PRO A 696 26.74 47.77 -11.54
C PRO A 696 26.99 49.15 -12.18
N MET A 697 26.56 50.23 -11.51
CA MET A 697 26.92 51.59 -11.84
C MET A 697 28.46 51.70 -11.92
N LYS A 698 29.00 51.93 -13.09
CA LYS A 698 30.42 52.37 -13.23
C LYS A 698 30.54 53.70 -12.49
N LYS A 699 31.31 53.70 -11.39
CA LYS A 699 31.78 54.92 -10.75
C LYS A 699 32.51 55.77 -11.84
N ARG A 700 32.04 56.95 -12.12
CA ARG A 700 32.83 58.00 -12.77
C ARG A 700 33.77 58.58 -11.73
N VAL A 701 35.09 58.49 -12.04
CA VAL A 701 36.14 59.26 -11.40
C VAL A 701 36.16 60.62 -12.03
#